data_1b885f4a8e2236527990f8e6c6686751
#
_entry.id   1b885f4a8e2236527990f8e6c6686751
#
_cell.length_a   1.000
_cell.length_b   1.000
_cell.length_c   1.000
_cell.angle_alpha   90.00
_cell.angle_beta   90.00
_cell.angle_gamma   90.00
#
_symmetry.space_group_name_H-M   'P 1'
#
loop_
_entity.id
_entity.type
_entity.pdbx_description
1 polymer ?
#
loop_
_entity_poly.entity_id
_entity_poly.type
_entity_poly.pdbx_seq_one_letter_code
_entity_poly.pdbx_strand_id
1 'polypeptide(L)'
;MNITFLGGADEVGASSSLIEIAGKRILVDAGIRISPKTNRGIQNDQLPDLQPISAMGGFDYLLVTHAHTDHTGALPLVVEHYPHVPVLATRPTQVLTRILQADAQRIMKSKHDEEGELPIFDEIASQRLLDAFQTVEFNQPIRLGDGLQVTYHVAGHIAGAAMLVFESEEGTLVMSGDLSLNQQRAVVPAKIPRIKADALVLESTYGGKLHANRDAEEKRIIASLKGVIEGGGKALIPAFALGRAQEVLQIILAYRDQLDVPIYVDGMVRSVCNGYATFPDLLPPNTVKLAGDKHLFFREKVKAIQSNAERDAMLADGQPAVIIASSGMLTGGASALYAKKMVGDPKNAIFLTGYQDEEAPGKMLQRLMKARADGETEGVIKIDGQPVTVRCLVDTYSLSAHADEAELLSVAEALDATEIMLVHGDPAARHSLASRLRQRSRHVMTPRIGETARFDFPKRPWGIAKVKTGNSKDEINPKALWESLKGQAGNFFSARELSQMWWGTGERANEVIKSLTDNIYFAQDWRRKDTFQVRTEEQIQKSRRSRAIMMSYPDIVGKLVVLRDVNNRPHIAVVVNASEDGFEAEVQGAKGRQYTGDALLWVIGKWEAEAGMGIKVALNALSTKIKTIQDVVLPFDIRQRLVAEAKPVVPNQLVPPTLPDGITPIEALCAVVWAMAQDGATLEPDGLLPKRALQEGPVEQNRAREMAMELFPPEARLRKVGMEIHRKRLMLTFDFPQTATQKWIDLIDQLEESTGWEVHTTPATNQGALGDALYELLPTGAKLVKSPSYYIDKREVVADIADISADTLSALKAMYLELTGFKLITSVVASGGGVTSAGSSAPAPTNKQMEINAAYGVIKLVLADKGLYKTSLKGGGIVLTFISPQVGMRHQAEINALSAQTGYPLSIHPHPNQQEILMIANRLVRENNWSLKKSIGIHTDRAEVSVTLMSAPDELGLVLATAEFLEQTGYVMVVNVG
;
A
#
# COMPACT_ATOMS: atom_id res chain seq x y z
N MET A 1 -17.17 -9.95 24.91
CA MET A 1 -16.04 -10.28 24.00
C MET A 1 -14.76 -9.60 24.50
N ASN A 2 -13.67 -10.35 24.66
CA ASN A 2 -12.36 -9.81 25.07
C ASN A 2 -11.30 -10.21 24.05
N ILE A 3 -10.29 -9.33 23.83
CA ILE A 3 -9.16 -9.60 22.94
C ILE A 3 -7.89 -9.21 23.69
N THR A 4 -7.04 -10.17 24.00
CA THR A 4 -5.75 -9.95 24.64
C THR A 4 -4.64 -10.06 23.60
N PHE A 5 -3.83 -9.01 23.45
CA PHE A 5 -2.75 -8.95 22.47
C PHE A 5 -1.46 -9.50 23.10
N LEU A 6 -1.04 -10.66 22.63
CA LEU A 6 0.12 -11.39 23.15
C LEU A 6 1.42 -11.02 22.42
N GLY A 7 1.29 -10.51 21.19
CA GLY A 7 2.39 -10.06 20.34
C GLY A 7 1.86 -9.36 19.09
N GLY A 8 2.71 -8.69 18.33
CA GLY A 8 2.33 -7.96 17.12
C GLY A 8 1.45 -6.73 17.36
N ALA A 9 1.21 -6.33 18.61
CA ALA A 9 0.32 -5.21 18.92
C ALA A 9 0.96 -3.86 18.57
N ASP A 10 2.20 -3.63 18.99
CA ASP A 10 2.95 -2.38 18.81
C ASP A 10 4.27 -2.55 18.05
N GLU A 11 4.36 -3.61 17.29
CA GLU A 11 5.52 -4.00 16.48
C GLU A 11 5.07 -4.78 15.23
N VAL A 12 5.98 -4.96 14.27
CA VAL A 12 5.87 -5.95 13.20
C VAL A 12 6.62 -7.20 13.66
N GLY A 13 5.91 -8.33 13.81
CA GLY A 13 6.48 -9.59 14.29
C GLY A 13 5.78 -10.13 15.51
N ALA A 14 6.00 -11.43 15.80
CA ALA A 14 5.41 -12.19 16.89
C ALA A 14 3.88 -12.03 17.03
N SER A 15 3.17 -11.91 15.91
CA SER A 15 1.72 -11.72 15.88
C SER A 15 1.02 -12.84 16.63
N SER A 16 0.24 -12.48 17.65
CA SER A 16 -0.52 -13.42 18.46
C SER A 16 -1.62 -12.71 19.25
N SER A 17 -2.85 -13.20 19.19
CA SER A 17 -3.99 -12.63 19.91
C SER A 17 -4.86 -13.74 20.51
N LEU A 18 -5.25 -13.59 21.77
CA LEU A 18 -6.17 -14.47 22.46
C LEU A 18 -7.55 -13.82 22.54
N ILE A 19 -8.54 -14.45 21.93
CA ILE A 19 -9.93 -13.99 21.87
C ILE A 19 -10.78 -14.80 22.83
N GLU A 20 -11.59 -14.13 23.65
CA GLU A 20 -12.65 -14.73 24.45
C GLU A 20 -14.00 -14.25 23.91
N ILE A 21 -14.76 -15.16 23.30
CA ILE A 21 -16.05 -14.88 22.65
C ILE A 21 -16.99 -16.07 22.78
N ALA A 22 -18.25 -15.84 23.13
CA ALA A 22 -19.27 -16.87 23.29
C ALA A 22 -18.82 -18.05 24.18
N GLY A 23 -18.08 -17.75 25.25
CA GLY A 23 -17.55 -18.74 26.18
C GLY A 23 -16.43 -19.60 25.65
N LYS A 24 -15.87 -19.31 24.47
CA LYS A 24 -14.70 -19.95 23.86
C LYS A 24 -13.48 -19.07 23.93
N ARG A 25 -12.32 -19.69 24.08
CA ARG A 25 -11.00 -19.06 23.97
C ARG A 25 -10.31 -19.51 22.70
N ILE A 26 -9.92 -18.56 21.88
CA ILE A 26 -9.37 -18.82 20.55
C ILE A 26 -8.05 -18.08 20.44
N LEU A 27 -6.97 -18.81 20.20
CA LEU A 27 -5.69 -18.22 19.85
C LEU A 27 -5.63 -17.98 18.33
N VAL A 28 -5.34 -16.78 17.92
CA VAL A 28 -5.11 -16.43 16.51
C VAL A 28 -3.66 -16.10 16.32
N ASP A 29 -2.97 -16.89 15.50
CA ASP A 29 -1.55 -16.87 15.21
C ASP A 29 -0.66 -17.06 16.45
N ALA A 30 0.57 -17.49 16.23
CA ALA A 30 1.67 -17.48 17.19
C ALA A 30 2.99 -17.35 16.41
N GLY A 31 3.38 -16.12 16.15
CA GLY A 31 4.56 -15.78 15.37
C GLY A 31 5.82 -15.59 16.20
N ILE A 32 6.93 -15.28 15.52
CA ILE A 32 8.18 -14.86 16.16
C ILE A 32 8.63 -13.50 15.61
N ARG A 33 9.48 -12.80 16.36
CA ARG A 33 10.23 -11.63 15.90
C ARG A 33 11.41 -12.07 15.05
N ILE A 34 11.49 -11.56 13.83
CA ILE A 34 12.58 -11.90 12.89
C ILE A 34 13.88 -11.16 13.29
N SER A 35 13.73 -9.94 13.80
CA SER A 35 14.84 -9.12 14.31
C SER A 35 14.56 -8.79 15.78
N PRO A 36 14.86 -9.73 16.68
CA PRO A 36 14.52 -9.54 18.09
C PRO A 36 15.37 -8.44 18.71
N LYS A 37 14.72 -7.50 19.38
CA LYS A 37 15.34 -6.49 20.24
C LYS A 37 15.24 -6.95 21.69
N THR A 38 15.97 -6.29 22.58
CA THR A 38 15.74 -6.47 24.02
C THR A 38 14.32 -6.05 24.34
N ASN A 39 13.46 -6.98 24.72
CA ASN A 39 12.08 -6.74 25.09
C ASN A 39 11.84 -7.24 26.52
N ARG A 40 11.17 -6.47 27.37
CA ARG A 40 10.89 -6.83 28.77
C ARG A 40 12.10 -7.29 29.57
N GLY A 41 13.30 -6.78 29.26
CA GLY A 41 14.54 -7.19 29.89
C GLY A 41 15.11 -8.52 29.44
N ILE A 42 14.46 -9.20 28.48
CA ILE A 42 14.95 -10.41 27.84
C ILE A 42 15.69 -10.00 26.57
N GLN A 43 16.97 -10.35 26.51
CA GLN A 43 17.80 -10.10 25.34
C GLN A 43 17.43 -11.11 24.25
N ASN A 44 17.26 -10.63 23.00
CA ASN A 44 16.85 -11.45 21.85
C ASN A 44 15.50 -12.19 22.02
N ASP A 45 14.53 -11.55 22.68
CA ASP A 45 13.20 -12.12 22.84
C ASP A 45 12.49 -12.27 21.48
N GLN A 46 12.36 -13.52 21.03
CA GLN A 46 11.71 -13.85 19.75
C GLN A 46 10.21 -14.16 19.89
N LEU A 47 9.74 -14.49 21.09
CA LEU A 47 8.42 -15.07 21.32
C LEU A 47 7.35 -14.02 21.66
N PRO A 48 6.07 -14.28 21.36
CA PRO A 48 4.95 -13.53 21.96
C PRO A 48 4.85 -13.82 23.47
N ASP A 49 4.05 -13.05 24.17
CA ASP A 49 3.79 -13.27 25.59
C ASP A 49 2.77 -14.38 25.78
N LEU A 50 3.21 -15.62 25.93
CA LEU A 50 2.35 -16.79 26.10
C LEU A 50 1.86 -17.01 27.55
N GLN A 51 2.33 -16.22 28.53
CA GLN A 51 1.95 -16.39 29.95
C GLN A 51 0.44 -16.24 30.20
N PRO A 52 -0.28 -15.28 29.58
CA PRO A 52 -1.73 -15.15 29.76
C PRO A 52 -2.50 -16.41 29.38
N ILE A 53 -2.04 -17.16 28.37
CA ILE A 53 -2.68 -18.42 27.95
C ILE A 53 -2.68 -19.43 29.11
N SER A 54 -1.52 -19.63 29.74
CA SER A 54 -1.37 -20.55 30.86
C SER A 54 -2.17 -20.10 32.08
N ALA A 55 -2.18 -18.79 32.38
CA ALA A 55 -2.95 -18.21 33.48
C ALA A 55 -4.45 -18.40 33.30
N MET A 56 -4.97 -18.43 32.09
CA MET A 56 -6.37 -18.67 31.75
C MET A 56 -6.72 -20.16 31.63
N GLY A 57 -5.77 -21.07 31.79
CA GLY A 57 -5.97 -22.53 31.68
C GLY A 57 -6.10 -23.03 30.24
N GLY A 58 -5.45 -22.36 29.26
CA GLY A 58 -5.42 -22.77 27.86
C GLY A 58 -6.48 -22.14 26.97
N PHE A 59 -6.67 -22.69 25.79
CA PHE A 59 -7.61 -22.21 24.76
C PHE A 59 -8.23 -23.40 24.01
N ASP A 60 -9.33 -23.18 23.30
CA ASP A 60 -10.12 -24.22 22.64
C ASP A 60 -9.70 -24.46 21.18
N TYR A 61 -9.26 -23.41 20.47
CA TYR A 61 -8.90 -23.46 19.05
C TYR A 61 -7.67 -22.59 18.77
N LEU A 62 -6.84 -23.03 17.82
CA LEU A 62 -5.76 -22.25 17.23
C LEU A 62 -6.08 -21.98 15.76
N LEU A 63 -6.24 -20.72 15.40
CA LEU A 63 -6.54 -20.31 14.04
C LEU A 63 -5.33 -19.59 13.45
N VAL A 64 -4.98 -19.94 12.23
CA VAL A 64 -3.82 -19.35 11.53
C VAL A 64 -4.29 -18.52 10.35
N THR A 65 -3.92 -17.23 10.34
CA THR A 65 -4.28 -16.30 9.28
C THR A 65 -3.50 -16.57 8.00
N HIS A 66 -2.19 -16.73 8.11
CA HIS A 66 -1.32 -17.02 6.96
C HIS A 66 0.03 -17.59 7.41
N ALA A 67 0.87 -18.00 6.44
CA ALA A 67 2.05 -18.83 6.71
C ALA A 67 3.34 -18.06 7.05
N HIS A 68 3.40 -16.73 7.06
CA HIS A 68 4.64 -16.02 7.40
C HIS A 68 5.11 -16.34 8.83
N THR A 69 6.42 -16.33 9.03
CA THR A 69 7.06 -16.76 10.28
C THR A 69 6.70 -15.89 11.48
N ASP A 70 6.42 -14.62 11.26
CA ASP A 70 5.92 -13.68 12.27
C ASP A 70 4.44 -13.93 12.67
N HIS A 71 3.78 -14.91 12.04
CA HIS A 71 2.45 -15.44 12.38
C HIS A 71 2.48 -16.92 12.79
N THR A 72 3.51 -17.68 12.35
CA THR A 72 3.54 -19.14 12.53
C THR A 72 4.77 -19.66 13.26
N GLY A 73 5.78 -18.82 13.50
CA GLY A 73 7.09 -19.28 13.97
C GLY A 73 7.09 -19.90 15.36
N ALA A 74 6.17 -19.54 16.26
CA ALA A 74 6.03 -20.12 17.58
C ALA A 74 4.92 -21.20 17.67
N LEU A 75 4.21 -21.51 16.58
CA LEU A 75 3.15 -22.53 16.57
C LEU A 75 3.63 -23.91 17.08
N PRO A 76 4.83 -24.42 16.72
CA PRO A 76 5.28 -25.70 17.24
C PRO A 76 5.37 -25.74 18.77
N LEU A 77 5.90 -24.65 19.37
CA LEU A 77 5.98 -24.50 20.83
C LEU A 77 4.58 -24.49 21.46
N VAL A 78 3.62 -23.78 20.88
CA VAL A 78 2.24 -23.72 21.36
C VAL A 78 1.56 -25.09 21.30
N VAL A 79 1.70 -25.81 20.16
CA VAL A 79 1.08 -27.14 20.00
C VAL A 79 1.74 -28.19 20.89
N GLU A 80 3.02 -28.04 21.17
CA GLU A 80 3.70 -28.94 22.13
C GLU A 80 3.10 -28.83 23.52
N HIS A 81 2.75 -27.61 23.98
CA HIS A 81 2.13 -27.38 25.28
C HIS A 81 0.61 -27.71 25.30
N TYR A 82 -0.05 -27.58 24.14
CA TYR A 82 -1.50 -27.81 23.99
C TYR A 82 -1.79 -28.80 22.84
N PRO A 83 -1.35 -30.09 22.96
CA PRO A 83 -1.34 -31.03 21.82
C PRO A 83 -2.74 -31.48 21.36
N HIS A 84 -3.79 -31.21 22.12
CA HIS A 84 -5.16 -31.62 21.81
C HIS A 84 -5.98 -30.52 21.12
N VAL A 85 -5.41 -29.34 20.98
CA VAL A 85 -6.10 -28.21 20.37
C VAL A 85 -6.05 -28.32 18.84
N PRO A 86 -7.18 -28.25 18.13
CA PRO A 86 -7.20 -28.27 16.67
C PRO A 86 -6.59 -26.97 16.11
N VAL A 87 -5.77 -27.09 15.07
CA VAL A 87 -5.17 -25.97 14.35
C VAL A 87 -5.88 -25.80 13.02
N LEU A 88 -6.61 -24.70 12.86
CA LEU A 88 -7.38 -24.42 11.65
C LEU A 88 -6.59 -23.49 10.74
N ALA A 89 -6.41 -23.86 9.47
CA ALA A 89 -5.74 -23.05 8.45
C ALA A 89 -6.23 -23.41 7.05
N THR A 90 -6.04 -22.50 6.11
CA THR A 90 -6.27 -22.83 4.69
C THR A 90 -5.24 -23.83 4.17
N ARG A 91 -5.59 -24.62 3.14
CA ARG A 91 -4.69 -25.59 2.51
C ARG A 91 -3.34 -24.99 2.09
N PRO A 92 -3.27 -23.81 1.43
CA PRO A 92 -1.97 -23.20 1.13
C PRO A 92 -1.18 -22.81 2.38
N THR A 93 -1.83 -22.27 3.41
CA THR A 93 -1.18 -21.92 4.67
C THR A 93 -0.51 -23.15 5.31
N GLN A 94 -1.20 -24.29 5.36
CA GLN A 94 -0.62 -25.55 5.87
C GLN A 94 0.61 -25.98 5.05
N VAL A 95 0.51 -26.01 3.71
CA VAL A 95 1.62 -26.43 2.83
C VAL A 95 2.82 -25.51 2.99
N LEU A 96 2.60 -24.20 3.04
CA LEU A 96 3.67 -23.20 3.14
C LEU A 96 4.29 -23.20 4.54
N THR A 97 3.51 -23.36 5.60
CA THR A 97 4.02 -23.50 6.98
C THR A 97 4.94 -24.72 7.10
N ARG A 98 4.61 -25.86 6.48
CA ARG A 98 5.49 -27.03 6.43
C ARG A 98 6.87 -26.70 5.85
N ILE A 99 6.90 -25.94 4.74
CA ILE A 99 8.17 -25.55 4.09
C ILE A 99 8.98 -24.63 4.99
N LEU A 100 8.33 -23.64 5.63
CA LEU A 100 9.00 -22.70 6.52
C LEU A 100 9.51 -23.38 7.80
N GLN A 101 8.74 -24.31 8.37
CA GLN A 101 9.18 -25.06 9.55
C GLN A 101 10.42 -25.91 9.26
N ALA A 102 10.50 -26.56 8.11
CA ALA A 102 11.68 -27.33 7.71
C ALA A 102 12.94 -26.44 7.57
N ASP A 103 12.77 -25.20 7.04
CA ASP A 103 13.88 -24.24 6.94
C ASP A 103 14.26 -23.67 8.32
N ALA A 104 13.29 -23.38 9.18
CA ALA A 104 13.53 -22.93 10.56
C ALA A 104 14.33 -23.93 11.37
N GLN A 105 13.99 -25.22 11.28
CA GLN A 105 14.73 -26.29 11.93
C GLN A 105 16.18 -26.37 11.45
N ARG A 106 16.39 -26.24 10.13
CA ARG A 106 17.74 -26.22 9.55
C ARG A 106 18.56 -25.04 10.07
N ILE A 107 17.96 -23.84 10.17
CA ILE A 107 18.61 -22.64 10.70
C ILE A 107 18.92 -22.79 12.19
N MET A 108 17.97 -23.27 13.00
CA MET A 108 18.17 -23.49 14.44
C MET A 108 19.25 -24.51 14.70
N LYS A 109 19.30 -25.59 13.89
CA LYS A 109 20.37 -26.59 13.99
C LYS A 109 21.72 -25.99 13.64
N SER A 110 21.84 -25.21 12.55
CA SER A 110 23.11 -24.55 12.20
C SER A 110 23.60 -23.62 13.31
N LYS A 111 22.70 -22.79 13.87
CA LYS A 111 23.04 -21.91 14.99
C LYS A 111 23.44 -22.67 16.27
N HIS A 112 22.74 -23.79 16.54
CA HIS A 112 23.15 -24.65 17.65
C HIS A 112 24.56 -25.22 17.46
N ASP A 113 24.85 -25.74 16.26
CA ASP A 113 26.14 -26.37 15.94
C ASP A 113 27.29 -25.33 15.90
N GLU A 114 27.02 -24.09 15.47
CA GLU A 114 28.01 -23.02 15.28
C GLU A 114 28.17 -22.10 16.50
N GLU A 115 27.07 -21.77 17.18
CA GLU A 115 26.99 -20.72 18.21
C GLU A 115 26.53 -21.27 19.57
N GLY A 116 26.10 -22.54 19.65
CA GLY A 116 25.57 -23.15 20.86
C GLY A 116 24.18 -22.62 21.27
N GLU A 117 23.47 -21.93 20.36
CA GLU A 117 22.12 -21.40 20.61
C GLU A 117 21.13 -22.56 20.74
N LEU A 118 20.30 -22.56 21.81
CA LEU A 118 19.28 -23.57 21.99
C LEU A 118 18.12 -23.35 21.01
N PRO A 119 17.62 -24.38 20.29
CA PRO A 119 16.49 -24.27 19.42
C PRO A 119 15.23 -23.93 20.23
N ILE A 120 14.35 -23.08 19.65
CA ILE A 120 13.08 -22.68 20.26
C ILE A 120 12.13 -23.88 20.41
N PHE A 121 12.18 -24.82 19.46
CA PHE A 121 11.41 -26.06 19.42
C PHE A 121 12.18 -27.12 18.64
N ASP A 122 11.88 -28.36 18.88
CA ASP A 122 12.50 -29.51 18.22
C ASP A 122 11.71 -30.00 16.98
N GLU A 123 12.22 -31.05 16.35
CA GLU A 123 11.60 -31.68 15.19
C GLU A 123 10.26 -32.36 15.54
N ILE A 124 10.16 -32.88 16.78
CA ILE A 124 8.94 -33.55 17.27
C ILE A 124 7.80 -32.52 17.41
N ALA A 125 8.09 -31.35 17.98
CA ALA A 125 7.10 -30.27 18.11
C ALA A 125 6.63 -29.76 16.74
N SER A 126 7.54 -29.62 15.77
CA SER A 126 7.17 -29.32 14.38
C SER A 126 6.27 -30.37 13.75
N GLN A 127 6.58 -31.66 13.92
CA GLN A 127 5.76 -32.73 13.36
C GLN A 127 4.37 -32.74 14.00
N ARG A 128 4.28 -32.55 15.32
CA ARG A 128 2.98 -32.41 16.01
C ARG A 128 2.13 -31.28 15.46
N LEU A 129 2.72 -30.13 15.18
CA LEU A 129 2.02 -29.03 14.52
C LEU A 129 1.46 -29.46 13.16
N LEU A 130 2.28 -30.09 12.31
CA LEU A 130 1.86 -30.53 10.99
C LEU A 130 0.72 -31.55 11.04
N ASP A 131 0.70 -32.42 12.05
CA ASP A 131 -0.35 -33.41 12.26
C ASP A 131 -1.63 -32.81 12.87
N ALA A 132 -1.51 -31.69 13.59
CA ALA A 132 -2.66 -30.98 14.21
C ALA A 132 -3.45 -30.13 13.23
N PHE A 133 -2.92 -29.83 12.05
CA PHE A 133 -3.60 -28.99 11.07
C PHE A 133 -4.89 -29.64 10.53
N GLN A 134 -5.96 -28.85 10.58
CA GLN A 134 -7.22 -29.12 9.90
C GLN A 134 -7.44 -28.04 8.84
N THR A 135 -7.51 -28.44 7.60
CA THR A 135 -7.69 -27.49 6.48
C THR A 135 -9.12 -27.00 6.39
N VAL A 136 -9.26 -25.71 6.15
CA VAL A 136 -10.52 -25.02 5.98
C VAL A 136 -10.64 -24.40 4.58
N GLU A 137 -11.87 -24.28 4.11
CA GLU A 137 -12.18 -23.67 2.82
C GLU A 137 -12.57 -22.19 2.99
N PHE A 138 -12.19 -21.36 2.02
CA PHE A 138 -12.62 -19.97 2.03
C PHE A 138 -14.14 -19.82 1.89
N ASN A 139 -14.67 -18.81 2.56
CA ASN A 139 -16.08 -18.42 2.55
C ASN A 139 -17.07 -19.53 3.02
N GLN A 140 -16.55 -20.49 3.79
CA GLN A 140 -17.39 -21.49 4.44
C GLN A 140 -17.37 -21.25 5.95
N PRO A 141 -18.54 -21.03 6.58
CA PRO A 141 -18.61 -20.87 8.03
C PRO A 141 -18.31 -22.19 8.74
N ILE A 142 -17.49 -22.13 9.77
CA ILE A 142 -17.08 -23.24 10.63
C ILE A 142 -17.63 -22.98 12.01
N ARG A 143 -18.45 -23.88 12.53
CA ARG A 143 -18.94 -23.80 13.90
C ARG A 143 -17.86 -24.17 14.90
N LEU A 144 -17.55 -23.25 15.81
CA LEU A 144 -16.58 -23.46 16.89
C LEU A 144 -17.25 -23.81 18.23
N GLY A 145 -18.57 -23.88 18.24
CA GLY A 145 -19.42 -24.24 19.37
C GLY A 145 -20.82 -23.70 19.22
N ASP A 146 -21.65 -23.88 20.24
CA ASP A 146 -23.01 -23.32 20.25
C ASP A 146 -22.90 -21.79 20.29
N GLY A 147 -23.48 -21.11 19.29
CA GLY A 147 -23.50 -19.66 19.23
C GLY A 147 -22.24 -18.98 18.73
N LEU A 148 -21.29 -19.72 18.15
CA LEU A 148 -20.06 -19.16 17.56
C LEU A 148 -19.69 -19.85 16.26
N GLN A 149 -19.40 -19.04 15.24
CA GLN A 149 -18.80 -19.51 14.00
C GLN A 149 -17.66 -18.59 13.55
N VAL A 150 -16.75 -19.11 12.72
CA VAL A 150 -15.71 -18.37 12.05
C VAL A 150 -15.75 -18.64 10.57
N THR A 151 -15.52 -17.60 9.75
CA THR A 151 -15.40 -17.73 8.29
C THR A 151 -14.06 -17.15 7.85
N TYR A 152 -13.30 -17.91 7.04
CA TYR A 152 -12.04 -17.47 6.42
C TYR A 152 -12.34 -16.80 5.09
N HIS A 153 -11.98 -15.52 4.94
CA HIS A 153 -12.08 -14.77 3.69
C HIS A 153 -10.71 -14.49 3.12
N VAL A 154 -10.59 -14.45 1.79
CA VAL A 154 -9.30 -14.18 1.11
C VAL A 154 -8.76 -12.81 1.51
N ALA A 155 -7.57 -12.76 2.10
CA ALA A 155 -6.91 -11.52 2.53
C ALA A 155 -5.93 -10.94 1.49
N GLY A 156 -5.51 -11.71 0.49
CA GLY A 156 -4.76 -11.20 -0.66
C GLY A 156 -3.28 -10.89 -0.42
N HIS A 157 -2.74 -11.16 0.77
CA HIS A 157 -1.36 -10.89 1.13
C HIS A 157 -0.39 -11.91 0.52
N ILE A 158 -0.55 -13.17 0.85
CA ILE A 158 0.13 -14.33 0.24
C ILE A 158 -0.88 -15.43 -0.07
N ALA A 159 -0.47 -16.48 -0.78
CA ALA A 159 -1.35 -17.60 -1.03
C ALA A 159 -1.81 -18.23 0.29
N GLY A 160 -3.11 -18.38 0.43
CA GLY A 160 -3.73 -18.92 1.65
C GLY A 160 -4.03 -17.89 2.74
N ALA A 161 -3.54 -16.65 2.62
CA ALA A 161 -3.81 -15.60 3.62
C ALA A 161 -5.30 -15.34 3.76
N ALA A 162 -5.76 -15.27 5.01
CA ALA A 162 -7.17 -15.16 5.36
C ALA A 162 -7.44 -14.04 6.37
N MET A 163 -8.51 -13.31 6.11
CA MET A 163 -9.22 -12.50 7.08
C MET A 163 -10.20 -13.40 7.81
N LEU A 164 -10.24 -13.34 9.15
CA LEU A 164 -11.13 -14.16 9.98
C LEU A 164 -12.33 -13.33 10.43
N VAL A 165 -13.52 -13.83 10.14
CA VAL A 165 -14.78 -13.22 10.60
C VAL A 165 -15.40 -14.14 11.64
N PHE A 166 -15.45 -13.67 12.88
CA PHE A 166 -16.14 -14.34 13.98
C PHE A 166 -17.52 -13.74 14.15
N GLU A 167 -18.53 -14.59 14.19
CA GLU A 167 -19.92 -14.18 14.38
C GLU A 167 -20.51 -14.91 15.58
N SER A 168 -21.11 -14.15 16.49
CA SER A 168 -21.78 -14.67 17.68
C SER A 168 -22.93 -13.75 18.15
N GLU A 169 -23.69 -14.16 19.18
CA GLU A 169 -24.64 -13.26 19.83
C GLU A 169 -23.99 -12.04 20.50
N GLU A 170 -22.70 -12.14 20.86
CA GLU A 170 -21.89 -11.06 21.44
C GLU A 170 -21.40 -10.04 20.43
N GLY A 171 -21.63 -10.25 19.13
CA GLY A 171 -21.24 -9.36 18.04
C GLY A 171 -20.40 -10.05 16.97
N THR A 172 -20.00 -9.26 15.98
CA THR A 172 -19.16 -9.66 14.86
C THR A 172 -17.78 -9.05 15.01
N LEU A 173 -16.75 -9.90 15.15
CA LEU A 173 -15.35 -9.52 15.17
C LEU A 173 -14.69 -9.89 13.84
N VAL A 174 -13.95 -8.95 13.27
CA VAL A 174 -13.11 -9.22 12.11
C VAL A 174 -11.64 -9.06 12.50
N MET A 175 -10.82 -10.05 12.16
CA MET A 175 -9.36 -9.96 12.23
C MET A 175 -8.81 -9.97 10.81
N SER A 176 -8.16 -8.89 10.41
CA SER A 176 -7.69 -8.74 9.03
C SER A 176 -6.61 -9.76 8.64
N GLY A 177 -5.80 -10.22 9.61
CA GLY A 177 -4.48 -10.72 9.28
C GLY A 177 -3.72 -9.66 8.50
N ASP A 178 -2.73 -10.06 7.72
CA ASP A 178 -2.10 -9.19 6.74
C ASP A 178 -2.91 -9.23 5.45
N LEU A 179 -3.16 -8.09 4.83
CA LEU A 179 -4.06 -8.00 3.68
C LEU A 179 -3.54 -7.13 2.55
N SER A 180 -4.04 -7.36 1.33
CA SER A 180 -3.80 -6.52 0.16
C SER A 180 -5.00 -6.55 -0.78
N LEU A 181 -5.46 -5.37 -1.19
CA LEU A 181 -6.52 -5.21 -2.19
C LEU A 181 -5.95 -5.15 -3.61
N ASN A 182 -4.64 -4.95 -3.73
CA ASN A 182 -3.96 -4.87 -5.01
C ASN A 182 -4.00 -6.20 -5.77
N GLN A 183 -4.25 -6.12 -7.06
CA GLN A 183 -4.17 -7.28 -7.93
C GLN A 183 -2.70 -7.70 -8.11
N GLN A 184 -2.35 -8.83 -7.54
CA GLN A 184 -1.05 -9.46 -7.70
C GLN A 184 -1.09 -10.56 -8.76
N ARG A 185 0.08 -10.97 -9.26
CA ARG A 185 0.19 -12.06 -10.23
C ARG A 185 0.27 -13.43 -9.57
N ALA A 186 0.80 -13.51 -8.36
CA ALA A 186 0.94 -14.75 -7.61
C ALA A 186 -0.18 -14.99 -6.58
N VAL A 187 -1.02 -14.00 -6.30
CA VAL A 187 -2.06 -14.06 -5.26
C VAL A 187 -3.33 -13.36 -5.73
N VAL A 188 -4.51 -13.92 -5.43
CA VAL A 188 -5.78 -13.23 -5.63
C VAL A 188 -5.95 -12.11 -4.61
N PRO A 189 -6.44 -10.92 -5.00
CA PRO A 189 -6.63 -9.80 -4.07
C PRO A 189 -7.66 -10.12 -3.00
N ALA A 190 -7.57 -9.40 -1.88
CA ALA A 190 -8.54 -9.51 -0.79
C ALA A 190 -9.96 -9.23 -1.29
N LYS A 191 -10.91 -10.00 -0.74
CA LYS A 191 -12.34 -9.79 -0.97
C LYS A 191 -12.99 -9.47 0.37
N ILE A 192 -13.25 -8.19 0.58
CA ILE A 192 -13.85 -7.72 1.83
C ILE A 192 -15.31 -8.24 1.89
N PRO A 193 -15.67 -8.98 2.94
CA PRO A 193 -17.03 -9.48 3.08
C PRO A 193 -18.01 -8.33 3.31
N ARG A 194 -19.22 -8.44 2.75
CA ARG A 194 -20.29 -7.45 2.94
C ARG A 194 -21.01 -7.67 4.26
N ILE A 195 -20.35 -7.36 5.34
CA ILE A 195 -20.85 -7.47 6.70
C ILE A 195 -20.59 -6.19 7.46
N LYS A 196 -21.36 -5.95 8.50
CA LYS A 196 -21.04 -4.91 9.48
C LYS A 196 -20.25 -5.55 10.63
N ALA A 197 -19.04 -5.08 10.87
CA ALA A 197 -18.24 -5.50 12.01
C ALA A 197 -18.53 -4.63 13.22
N ASP A 198 -18.73 -5.24 14.39
CA ASP A 198 -18.79 -4.50 15.64
C ASP A 198 -17.38 -4.13 16.12
N ALA A 199 -16.42 -5.05 15.94
CA ALA A 199 -15.01 -4.84 16.21
C ALA A 199 -14.13 -5.32 15.05
N LEU A 200 -13.02 -4.59 14.78
CA LEU A 200 -12.04 -4.89 13.75
C LEU A 200 -10.64 -4.82 14.33
N VAL A 201 -9.88 -5.90 14.23
CA VAL A 201 -8.43 -5.91 14.41
C VAL A 201 -7.82 -5.77 13.04
N LEU A 202 -7.13 -4.65 12.79
CA LEU A 202 -6.63 -4.25 11.48
C LEU A 202 -5.12 -4.11 11.50
N GLU A 203 -4.43 -4.70 10.53
CA GLU A 203 -3.01 -4.45 10.31
C GLU A 203 -2.76 -2.96 9.99
N SER A 204 -1.54 -2.49 10.20
CA SER A 204 -1.19 -1.09 10.00
C SER A 204 0.24 -0.88 9.48
N THR A 205 0.79 -1.89 8.79
CA THR A 205 2.18 -1.93 8.30
C THR A 205 2.54 -0.68 7.47
N TYR A 206 1.63 -0.22 6.62
CA TYR A 206 1.82 0.95 5.78
C TYR A 206 0.91 2.14 6.15
N GLY A 207 0.52 2.26 7.40
CA GLY A 207 -0.16 3.48 7.88
C GLY A 207 0.68 4.73 7.58
N GLY A 208 0.04 5.77 7.03
CA GLY A 208 0.71 7.01 6.60
C GLY A 208 1.47 6.91 5.28
N LYS A 209 1.41 5.78 4.56
CA LYS A 209 2.12 5.59 3.29
C LYS A 209 1.17 5.10 2.22
N LEU A 210 1.38 5.56 0.98
CA LEU A 210 0.69 5.09 -0.21
C LEU A 210 1.66 4.33 -1.10
N HIS A 211 1.16 3.29 -1.75
CA HIS A 211 1.93 2.56 -2.76
C HIS A 211 1.93 3.29 -4.09
N ALA A 212 3.01 3.13 -4.85
CA ALA A 212 3.03 3.52 -6.25
C ALA A 212 2.06 2.66 -7.07
N ASN A 213 1.66 3.18 -8.24
CA ASN A 213 0.84 2.40 -9.17
C ASN A 213 1.53 1.08 -9.54
N ARG A 214 0.85 -0.03 -9.31
CA ARG A 214 1.39 -1.39 -9.48
C ARG A 214 1.86 -1.66 -10.91
N ASP A 215 1.04 -1.32 -11.91
CA ASP A 215 1.37 -1.57 -13.32
C ASP A 215 2.58 -0.73 -13.77
N ALA A 216 2.69 0.49 -13.25
CA ALA A 216 3.85 1.34 -13.52
C ALA A 216 5.12 0.76 -12.91
N GLU A 217 5.06 0.26 -11.67
CA GLU A 217 6.19 -0.37 -10.99
C GLU A 217 6.62 -1.69 -11.67
N GLU A 218 5.67 -2.50 -12.14
CA GLU A 218 5.97 -3.69 -12.94
C GLU A 218 6.72 -3.33 -14.23
N LYS A 219 6.24 -2.34 -14.97
CA LYS A 219 6.92 -1.87 -16.19
C LYS A 219 8.29 -1.26 -15.87
N ARG A 220 8.41 -0.53 -14.76
CA ARG A 220 9.66 0.09 -14.33
C ARG A 220 10.73 -0.95 -14.00
N ILE A 221 10.41 -1.98 -13.22
CA ILE A 221 11.38 -3.05 -12.92
C ILE A 221 11.79 -3.81 -14.19
N ILE A 222 10.86 -4.09 -15.10
CA ILE A 222 11.15 -4.76 -16.38
C ILE A 222 12.08 -3.90 -17.24
N ALA A 223 11.83 -2.60 -17.36
CA ALA A 223 12.69 -1.68 -18.09
C ALA A 223 14.11 -1.62 -17.49
N SER A 224 14.22 -1.58 -16.16
CA SER A 224 15.52 -1.57 -15.48
C SER A 224 16.25 -2.90 -15.63
N LEU A 225 15.55 -4.04 -15.55
CA LEU A 225 16.15 -5.35 -15.85
C LEU A 225 16.68 -5.40 -17.27
N LYS A 226 15.91 -4.92 -18.23
CA LYS A 226 16.31 -4.85 -19.65
C LYS A 226 17.59 -4.02 -19.81
N GLY A 227 17.67 -2.84 -19.20
CA GLY A 227 18.86 -1.98 -19.26
C GLY A 227 20.12 -2.66 -18.71
N VAL A 228 20.02 -3.38 -17.58
CA VAL A 228 21.13 -4.15 -16.99
C VAL A 228 21.58 -5.27 -17.92
N ILE A 229 20.64 -6.01 -18.49
CA ILE A 229 20.88 -7.14 -19.39
C ILE A 229 21.54 -6.66 -20.70
N GLU A 230 21.04 -5.60 -21.30
CA GLU A 230 21.62 -4.98 -22.50
C GLU A 230 23.04 -4.44 -22.23
N GLY A 231 23.31 -3.98 -21.00
CA GLY A 231 24.63 -3.59 -20.53
C GLY A 231 25.59 -4.77 -20.24
N GLY A 232 25.14 -6.01 -20.44
CA GLY A 232 25.94 -7.23 -20.20
C GLY A 232 26.09 -7.59 -18.71
N GLY A 233 25.25 -7.03 -17.83
CA GLY A 233 25.29 -7.25 -16.38
C GLY A 233 24.33 -8.33 -15.89
N LYS A 234 24.46 -8.66 -14.59
CA LYS A 234 23.52 -9.53 -13.88
C LYS A 234 22.69 -8.68 -12.90
N ALA A 235 21.40 -8.95 -12.80
CA ALA A 235 20.49 -8.29 -11.85
C ALA A 235 20.13 -9.24 -10.71
N LEU A 236 20.46 -8.88 -9.48
CA LEU A 236 20.01 -9.57 -8.28
C LEU A 236 18.73 -8.91 -7.74
N ILE A 237 17.70 -9.72 -7.51
CA ILE A 237 16.47 -9.32 -6.82
C ILE A 237 16.38 -10.08 -5.50
N PRO A 238 16.87 -9.48 -4.40
CA PRO A 238 16.65 -10.04 -3.07
C PRO A 238 15.17 -10.03 -2.75
N ALA A 239 14.60 -11.17 -2.42
CA ALA A 239 13.18 -11.30 -2.18
C ALA A 239 12.90 -12.21 -0.98
N PHE A 240 11.85 -11.89 -0.20
CA PHE A 240 11.33 -12.84 0.77
C PHE A 240 10.93 -14.12 0.05
N ALA A 241 11.33 -15.24 0.62
CA ALA A 241 11.16 -16.54 -0.01
C ALA A 241 9.70 -16.91 -0.24
N LEU A 242 8.81 -16.44 0.65
CA LEU A 242 7.37 -16.62 0.58
C LEU A 242 6.67 -15.31 0.18
N GLY A 243 5.90 -15.34 -0.89
CA GLY A 243 5.09 -14.26 -1.40
C GLY A 243 5.83 -13.39 -2.42
N ARG A 244 6.82 -12.60 -2.00
CA ARG A 244 7.53 -11.63 -2.84
C ARG A 244 8.28 -12.26 -4.01
N ALA A 245 9.01 -13.33 -3.77
CA ALA A 245 9.78 -13.99 -4.82
C ALA A 245 8.88 -14.58 -5.92
N GLN A 246 7.73 -15.16 -5.54
CA GLN A 246 6.75 -15.69 -6.47
C GLN A 246 6.11 -14.59 -7.30
N GLU A 247 5.80 -13.46 -6.67
CA GLU A 247 5.23 -12.30 -7.36
C GLU A 247 6.19 -11.73 -8.40
N VAL A 248 7.44 -11.45 -8.01
CA VAL A 248 8.47 -10.94 -8.92
C VAL A 248 8.71 -11.91 -10.08
N LEU A 249 8.77 -13.21 -9.80
CA LEU A 249 8.95 -14.21 -10.84
C LEU A 249 7.78 -14.23 -11.82
N GLN A 250 6.54 -14.12 -11.35
CA GLN A 250 5.36 -14.06 -12.23
C GLN A 250 5.30 -12.74 -13.02
N ILE A 251 5.79 -11.62 -12.47
CA ILE A 251 5.95 -10.38 -13.23
C ILE A 251 6.93 -10.62 -14.39
N ILE A 252 8.11 -11.15 -14.13
CA ILE A 252 9.11 -11.40 -15.18
C ILE A 252 8.57 -12.39 -16.23
N LEU A 253 7.89 -13.43 -15.79
CA LEU A 253 7.28 -14.41 -16.71
C LEU A 253 6.16 -13.82 -17.58
N ALA A 254 5.44 -12.81 -17.09
CA ALA A 254 4.42 -12.12 -17.86
C ALA A 254 4.98 -11.20 -18.95
N TYR A 255 6.21 -10.72 -18.76
CA TYR A 255 6.92 -9.86 -19.72
C TYR A 255 8.10 -10.60 -20.39
N ARG A 256 7.97 -11.93 -20.51
CA ARG A 256 9.06 -12.80 -20.97
C ARG A 256 9.55 -12.49 -22.39
N ASP A 257 8.68 -12.01 -23.24
CA ASP A 257 8.96 -11.53 -24.59
C ASP A 257 9.95 -10.35 -24.64
N GLN A 258 10.06 -9.60 -23.54
CA GLN A 258 10.98 -8.45 -23.40
C GLN A 258 12.32 -8.81 -22.75
N LEU A 259 12.46 -10.00 -22.13
CA LEU A 259 13.62 -10.42 -21.34
C LEU A 259 14.05 -11.84 -21.71
N ASP A 260 14.81 -11.97 -22.82
CA ASP A 260 15.27 -13.28 -23.31
C ASP A 260 16.60 -13.75 -22.69
N VAL A 261 16.66 -13.84 -21.35
CA VAL A 261 17.83 -14.26 -20.57
C VAL A 261 17.49 -15.36 -19.58
N PRO A 262 18.47 -16.12 -19.05
CA PRO A 262 18.26 -17.05 -17.96
C PRO A 262 17.79 -16.31 -16.70
N ILE A 263 16.83 -16.93 -15.98
CA ILE A 263 16.36 -16.50 -14.67
C ILE A 263 16.72 -17.60 -13.68
N TYR A 264 17.51 -17.24 -12.68
CA TYR A 264 17.95 -18.19 -11.66
C TYR A 264 17.20 -17.95 -10.36
N VAL A 265 16.71 -19.03 -9.76
CA VAL A 265 15.97 -19.02 -8.50
C VAL A 265 16.78 -19.79 -7.47
N ASP A 266 17.10 -19.18 -6.33
CA ASP A 266 17.96 -19.80 -5.33
C ASP A 266 17.44 -19.64 -3.89
N GLY A 267 17.90 -20.50 -3.01
CA GLY A 267 17.49 -20.57 -1.62
C GLY A 267 16.11 -21.20 -1.44
N MET A 268 15.43 -20.88 -0.35
CA MET A 268 14.10 -21.39 0.01
C MET A 268 13.03 -21.04 -1.03
N VAL A 269 13.25 -20.02 -1.86
CA VAL A 269 12.33 -19.61 -2.96
C VAL A 269 11.94 -20.82 -3.82
N ARG A 270 12.87 -21.74 -4.07
CA ARG A 270 12.61 -22.97 -4.87
C ARG A 270 11.52 -23.84 -4.26
N SER A 271 11.64 -24.13 -2.97
CA SER A 271 10.68 -24.96 -2.24
C SER A 271 9.31 -24.31 -2.19
N VAL A 272 9.26 -22.99 -1.97
CA VAL A 272 8.01 -22.23 -1.96
C VAL A 272 7.34 -22.22 -3.34
N CYS A 273 8.09 -22.03 -4.44
CA CYS A 273 7.56 -22.12 -5.81
C CYS A 273 6.94 -23.51 -6.10
N ASN A 274 7.58 -24.59 -5.62
CA ASN A 274 7.02 -25.93 -5.74
C ASN A 274 5.76 -26.09 -4.87
N GLY A 275 5.74 -25.51 -3.67
CA GLY A 275 4.55 -25.48 -2.81
C GLY A 275 3.36 -24.79 -3.49
N TYR A 276 3.56 -23.63 -4.09
CA TYR A 276 2.51 -22.89 -4.83
C TYR A 276 1.95 -23.72 -5.98
N ALA A 277 2.76 -24.54 -6.64
CA ALA A 277 2.31 -25.39 -7.73
C ALA A 277 1.36 -26.52 -7.30
N THR A 278 1.20 -26.80 -6.00
CA THR A 278 0.29 -27.83 -5.46
C THR A 278 -1.15 -27.34 -5.27
N PHE A 279 -1.42 -26.03 -5.39
CA PHE A 279 -2.74 -25.43 -5.23
C PHE A 279 -3.07 -24.39 -6.32
N PRO A 280 -2.99 -24.76 -7.63
CA PRO A 280 -3.23 -23.84 -8.73
C PRO A 280 -4.67 -23.29 -8.75
N ASP A 281 -5.63 -24.03 -8.21
CA ASP A 281 -7.03 -23.67 -8.08
C ASP A 281 -7.28 -22.44 -7.18
N LEU A 282 -6.33 -22.09 -6.31
CA LEU A 282 -6.40 -20.95 -5.39
C LEU A 282 -5.54 -19.76 -5.84
N LEU A 283 -4.92 -19.84 -7.01
CA LEU A 283 -4.09 -18.79 -7.59
C LEU A 283 -4.85 -17.97 -8.65
N PRO A 284 -4.33 -16.78 -9.06
CA PRO A 284 -4.98 -15.98 -10.10
C PRO A 284 -5.16 -16.77 -11.39
N PRO A 285 -6.38 -16.82 -11.95
CA PRO A 285 -6.67 -17.62 -13.15
C PRO A 285 -5.80 -17.28 -14.36
N ASN A 286 -5.43 -16.00 -14.52
CA ASN A 286 -4.57 -15.56 -15.60
C ASN A 286 -3.16 -16.17 -15.51
N THR A 287 -2.61 -16.26 -14.31
CA THR A 287 -1.28 -16.86 -14.07
C THR A 287 -1.29 -18.35 -14.36
N VAL A 288 -2.32 -19.06 -13.91
CA VAL A 288 -2.49 -20.49 -14.19
C VAL A 288 -2.69 -20.73 -15.70
N LYS A 289 -3.50 -19.91 -16.36
CA LYS A 289 -3.72 -19.96 -17.81
C LYS A 289 -2.44 -19.73 -18.61
N LEU A 290 -1.60 -18.80 -18.20
CA LEU A 290 -0.30 -18.53 -18.84
C LEU A 290 0.68 -19.69 -18.67
N ALA A 291 0.60 -20.44 -17.59
CA ALA A 291 1.41 -21.63 -17.38
C ALA A 291 0.97 -22.81 -18.29
N GLY A 292 -0.35 -22.94 -18.55
CA GLY A 292 -0.91 -24.10 -19.25
C GLY A 292 -0.54 -25.41 -18.56
N ASP A 293 -0.03 -26.39 -19.32
CA ASP A 293 0.43 -27.67 -18.79
C ASP A 293 1.87 -27.63 -18.23
N LYS A 294 2.56 -26.47 -18.33
CA LYS A 294 3.93 -26.33 -17.82
C LYS A 294 3.92 -26.04 -16.33
N HIS A 295 5.05 -26.26 -15.67
CA HIS A 295 5.23 -25.86 -14.27
C HIS A 295 4.96 -24.37 -14.09
N LEU A 296 4.27 -24.00 -13.02
CA LEU A 296 3.81 -22.63 -12.77
C LEU A 296 4.95 -21.58 -12.75
N PHE A 297 6.11 -21.96 -12.26
CA PHE A 297 7.30 -21.08 -12.13
C PHE A 297 8.49 -21.56 -12.96
N PHE A 298 8.83 -22.86 -12.87
CA PHE A 298 10.01 -23.41 -13.55
C PHE A 298 9.67 -23.80 -14.98
N ARG A 299 9.55 -22.81 -15.83
CA ARG A 299 9.26 -22.95 -17.27
C ARG A 299 10.18 -22.06 -18.08
N GLU A 300 10.34 -22.38 -19.36
CA GLU A 300 11.20 -21.62 -20.29
C GLU A 300 12.66 -21.56 -19.81
N LYS A 301 13.21 -20.36 -19.57
CA LYS A 301 14.59 -20.15 -19.12
C LYS A 301 14.73 -20.00 -17.60
N VAL A 302 13.69 -20.34 -16.83
CA VAL A 302 13.74 -20.29 -15.36
C VAL A 302 14.38 -21.56 -14.81
N LYS A 303 15.48 -21.41 -14.09
CA LYS A 303 16.29 -22.50 -13.52
C LYS A 303 16.42 -22.37 -12.01
N ALA A 304 16.23 -23.48 -11.32
CA ALA A 304 16.51 -23.57 -9.87
C ALA A 304 17.98 -23.96 -9.65
N ILE A 305 18.71 -23.16 -8.89
CA ILE A 305 20.10 -23.49 -8.47
C ILE A 305 20.04 -24.60 -7.43
N GLN A 306 20.77 -25.69 -7.67
CA GLN A 306 20.76 -26.88 -6.82
C GLN A 306 21.98 -26.98 -5.90
N SER A 307 23.11 -26.34 -6.23
CA SER A 307 24.35 -26.46 -5.50
C SER A 307 25.18 -25.18 -5.48
N ASN A 308 26.12 -25.11 -4.54
CA ASN A 308 27.10 -23.99 -4.51
C ASN A 308 27.98 -23.96 -5.78
N ALA A 309 28.34 -25.12 -6.32
CA ALA A 309 29.12 -25.21 -7.55
C ALA A 309 28.36 -24.63 -8.75
N GLU A 310 27.07 -24.88 -8.85
CA GLU A 310 26.21 -24.28 -9.89
C GLU A 310 26.10 -22.76 -9.73
N ARG A 311 25.99 -22.27 -8.49
CA ARG A 311 25.98 -20.85 -8.18
C ARG A 311 27.28 -20.16 -8.63
N ASP A 312 28.42 -20.77 -8.29
CA ASP A 312 29.73 -20.22 -8.64
C ASP A 312 29.97 -20.25 -10.15
N ALA A 313 29.57 -21.33 -10.84
CA ALA A 313 29.64 -21.43 -12.28
C ALA A 313 28.79 -20.36 -12.98
N MET A 314 27.55 -20.14 -12.53
CA MET A 314 26.65 -19.11 -13.06
C MET A 314 27.19 -17.68 -12.85
N LEU A 315 27.85 -17.42 -11.72
CA LEU A 315 28.47 -16.11 -11.46
C LEU A 315 29.70 -15.89 -12.33
N ALA A 316 30.43 -16.96 -12.65
CA ALA A 316 31.69 -16.91 -13.44
C ALA A 316 31.48 -16.89 -14.95
N ASP A 317 30.30 -17.29 -15.46
CA ASP A 317 30.04 -17.47 -16.90
C ASP A 317 30.01 -16.16 -17.75
N GLY A 318 30.02 -14.99 -17.09
CA GLY A 318 30.03 -13.69 -17.76
C GLY A 318 28.73 -13.32 -18.52
N GLN A 319 27.75 -14.23 -18.60
CA GLN A 319 26.51 -14.01 -19.32
C GLN A 319 25.49 -13.19 -18.49
N PRO A 320 24.71 -12.31 -19.12
CA PRO A 320 23.62 -11.59 -18.46
C PRO A 320 22.58 -12.56 -17.88
N ALA A 321 22.09 -12.25 -16.68
CA ALA A 321 21.07 -13.08 -16.04
C ALA A 321 20.27 -12.28 -15.00
N VAL A 322 19.06 -12.76 -14.68
CA VAL A 322 18.30 -12.31 -13.53
C VAL A 322 18.37 -13.37 -12.44
N ILE A 323 18.61 -12.95 -11.19
CA ILE A 323 18.76 -13.82 -10.03
C ILE A 323 17.71 -13.41 -8.99
N ILE A 324 16.86 -14.34 -8.59
CA ILE A 324 15.89 -14.14 -7.52
C ILE A 324 16.28 -15.04 -6.35
N ALA A 325 16.64 -14.44 -5.22
CA ALA A 325 17.17 -15.20 -4.09
C ALA A 325 16.73 -14.65 -2.73
N SER A 326 16.56 -15.52 -1.74
CA SER A 326 16.32 -15.15 -0.33
C SER A 326 17.64 -14.95 0.43
N SER A 327 17.71 -14.05 1.43
CA SER A 327 16.66 -13.23 2.05
C SER A 327 16.38 -11.94 1.29
N GLY A 328 15.19 -11.35 1.53
CA GLY A 328 14.80 -10.07 0.91
C GLY A 328 15.55 -8.83 1.43
N MET A 329 16.18 -8.94 2.61
CA MET A 329 16.89 -7.83 3.29
C MET A 329 18.43 -7.98 3.24
N LEU A 330 18.93 -9.01 2.56
CA LEU A 330 20.37 -9.35 2.51
C LEU A 330 21.00 -9.69 3.88
N THR A 331 20.19 -10.11 4.84
CA THR A 331 20.62 -10.47 6.20
C THR A 331 21.25 -11.87 6.31
N GLY A 332 21.46 -12.53 5.18
CA GLY A 332 22.04 -13.88 5.08
C GLY A 332 21.46 -14.65 3.90
N GLY A 333 21.75 -15.94 3.83
CA GLY A 333 21.27 -16.85 2.79
C GLY A 333 21.87 -16.58 1.40
N ALA A 334 21.19 -17.09 0.36
CA ALA A 334 21.70 -17.03 -1.00
C ALA A 334 21.86 -15.58 -1.51
N SER A 335 20.92 -14.68 -1.20
CA SER A 335 20.98 -13.31 -1.68
C SER A 335 22.17 -12.51 -1.16
N ALA A 336 22.58 -12.72 0.11
CA ALA A 336 23.76 -12.09 0.69
C ALA A 336 25.05 -12.58 0.01
N LEU A 337 25.12 -13.88 -0.32
CA LEU A 337 26.26 -14.46 -1.05
C LEU A 337 26.38 -13.84 -2.47
N TYR A 338 25.27 -13.71 -3.18
CA TYR A 338 25.25 -13.04 -4.49
C TYR A 338 25.65 -11.58 -4.38
N ALA A 339 25.05 -10.85 -3.43
CA ALA A 339 25.33 -9.44 -3.24
C ALA A 339 26.82 -9.17 -3.02
N LYS A 340 27.48 -9.93 -2.13
CA LYS A 340 28.95 -9.82 -1.88
C LYS A 340 29.78 -9.92 -3.16
N LYS A 341 29.39 -10.80 -4.09
CA LYS A 341 30.13 -11.04 -5.34
C LYS A 341 29.77 -10.05 -6.45
N MET A 342 28.59 -9.41 -6.39
CA MET A 342 28.04 -8.59 -7.48
C MET A 342 28.16 -7.09 -7.24
N VAL A 343 28.14 -6.62 -5.99
CA VAL A 343 28.08 -5.18 -5.65
C VAL A 343 29.26 -4.36 -6.16
N GLY A 344 30.43 -4.95 -6.37
CA GLY A 344 31.65 -4.29 -6.82
C GLY A 344 31.72 -4.05 -8.32
N ASP A 345 30.86 -4.68 -9.13
CA ASP A 345 30.87 -4.53 -10.57
C ASP A 345 29.78 -3.53 -11.02
N PRO A 346 30.14 -2.40 -11.68
CA PRO A 346 29.17 -1.39 -12.12
C PRO A 346 28.17 -1.87 -13.20
N LYS A 347 28.43 -2.99 -13.89
CA LYS A 347 27.49 -3.58 -14.85
C LYS A 347 26.31 -4.27 -14.17
N ASN A 348 26.48 -4.71 -12.92
CA ASN A 348 25.48 -5.43 -12.19
C ASN A 348 24.48 -4.50 -11.51
N ALA A 349 23.36 -5.09 -11.05
CA ALA A 349 22.34 -4.36 -10.29
C ALA A 349 21.82 -5.16 -9.11
N ILE A 350 21.35 -4.44 -8.08
CA ILE A 350 20.54 -4.99 -6.96
C ILE A 350 19.24 -4.21 -6.91
N PHE A 351 18.12 -4.92 -7.09
CA PHE A 351 16.77 -4.35 -7.12
C PHE A 351 15.98 -4.81 -5.90
N LEU A 352 15.77 -3.89 -4.95
CA LEU A 352 15.06 -4.14 -3.70
C LEU A 352 13.54 -4.03 -3.94
N THR A 353 12.79 -5.07 -3.62
CA THR A 353 11.35 -5.16 -3.93
C THR A 353 10.46 -5.28 -2.70
N GLY A 354 11.01 -5.17 -1.49
CA GLY A 354 10.28 -5.35 -0.23
C GLY A 354 10.76 -4.42 0.87
N TYR A 355 10.11 -4.56 2.03
CA TYR A 355 10.50 -3.88 3.27
C TYR A 355 11.97 -4.15 3.62
N GLN A 356 12.62 -3.14 4.17
CA GLN A 356 14.00 -3.21 4.67
C GLN A 356 14.04 -2.71 6.11
N ASP A 357 14.47 -3.57 7.03
CA ASP A 357 14.70 -3.20 8.42
C ASP A 357 15.83 -2.16 8.52
N GLU A 358 15.77 -1.27 9.53
CA GLU A 358 16.70 -0.14 9.68
C GLU A 358 18.17 -0.53 9.77
N GLU A 359 18.47 -1.72 10.30
CA GLU A 359 19.84 -2.25 10.47
C GLU A 359 20.25 -3.21 9.34
N ALA A 360 19.32 -3.58 8.45
CA ALA A 360 19.60 -4.53 7.39
C ALA A 360 20.51 -3.95 6.28
N PRO A 361 21.37 -4.78 5.65
CA PRO A 361 22.18 -4.35 4.51
C PRO A 361 21.39 -3.74 3.36
N GLY A 362 20.17 -4.23 3.11
CA GLY A 362 19.26 -3.66 2.11
C GLY A 362 18.88 -2.22 2.42
N LYS A 363 18.69 -1.87 3.70
CA LYS A 363 18.44 -0.47 4.11
C LYS A 363 19.66 0.42 3.92
N MET A 364 20.85 -0.11 4.18
CA MET A 364 22.09 0.61 3.91
C MET A 364 22.23 0.90 2.41
N LEU A 365 21.86 -0.06 1.53
CA LEU A 365 21.80 0.17 0.09
C LEU A 365 20.79 1.26 -0.31
N GLN A 366 19.60 1.28 0.32
CA GLN A 366 18.61 2.36 0.09
C GLN A 366 19.14 3.73 0.51
N ARG A 367 19.86 3.81 1.62
CA ARG A 367 20.50 5.05 2.08
C ARG A 367 21.59 5.50 1.10
N LEU A 368 22.42 4.55 0.65
CA LEU A 368 23.46 4.82 -0.34
C LEU A 368 22.87 5.29 -1.69
N MET A 369 21.77 4.67 -2.14
CA MET A 369 21.07 5.11 -3.36
C MET A 369 20.64 6.58 -3.26
N LYS A 370 20.09 7.01 -2.10
CA LYS A 370 19.73 8.41 -1.87
C LYS A 370 20.94 9.32 -1.85
N ALA A 371 22.00 8.92 -1.16
CA ALA A 371 23.25 9.68 -1.11
C ALA A 371 23.88 9.86 -2.52
N ARG A 372 23.79 8.83 -3.38
CA ARG A 372 24.21 8.92 -4.78
C ARG A 372 23.39 9.91 -5.61
N ALA A 373 22.09 9.98 -5.38
CA ALA A 373 21.24 11.02 -6.00
C ALA A 373 21.64 12.43 -5.56
N ASP A 374 22.23 12.57 -4.36
CA ASP A 374 22.78 13.81 -3.81
C ASP A 374 24.25 14.06 -4.20
N GLY A 375 24.86 13.19 -5.06
CA GLY A 375 26.19 13.36 -5.63
C GLY A 375 27.33 12.53 -5.02
N GLU A 376 27.07 11.64 -4.06
CA GLU A 376 28.08 10.70 -3.55
C GLU A 376 28.32 9.55 -4.55
N THR A 377 29.59 9.25 -4.88
CA THR A 377 29.91 8.28 -5.94
C THR A 377 30.22 6.86 -5.42
N GLU A 378 30.79 6.73 -4.23
CA GLU A 378 31.16 5.43 -3.64
C GLU A 378 30.65 5.30 -2.22
N GLY A 379 30.16 4.12 -1.86
CA GLY A 379 29.72 3.79 -0.51
C GLY A 379 30.17 2.39 -0.11
N VAL A 380 30.50 2.22 1.17
CA VAL A 380 30.82 0.93 1.76
C VAL A 380 29.66 0.52 2.67
N ILE A 381 29.17 -0.70 2.50
CA ILE A 381 28.18 -1.30 3.39
C ILE A 381 28.72 -2.59 3.99
N LYS A 382 28.09 -3.06 5.07
CA LYS A 382 28.42 -4.38 5.63
C LYS A 382 27.41 -5.43 5.18
N ILE A 383 27.88 -6.54 4.63
CA ILE A 383 27.08 -7.73 4.32
C ILE A 383 27.71 -8.91 5.06
N ASP A 384 26.96 -9.61 5.91
CA ASP A 384 27.47 -10.64 6.87
C ASP A 384 28.73 -10.18 7.60
N GLY A 385 28.69 -8.98 8.16
CA GLY A 385 29.79 -8.38 8.92
C GLY A 385 30.99 -7.91 8.08
N GLN A 386 31.07 -8.21 6.79
CA GLN A 386 32.17 -7.85 5.91
C GLN A 386 31.92 -6.54 5.16
N PRO A 387 32.85 -5.58 5.17
CA PRO A 387 32.72 -4.35 4.41
C PRO A 387 32.88 -4.62 2.90
N VAL A 388 31.94 -4.12 2.10
CA VAL A 388 31.97 -4.24 0.62
C VAL A 388 31.72 -2.88 -0.02
N THR A 389 32.53 -2.53 -1.01
CA THR A 389 32.34 -1.31 -1.79
C THR A 389 31.27 -1.52 -2.85
N VAL A 390 30.24 -0.67 -2.84
CA VAL A 390 29.10 -0.76 -3.77
C VAL A 390 29.36 0.12 -4.98
N ARG A 391 29.49 -0.50 -6.16
CA ARG A 391 29.63 0.17 -7.46
C ARG A 391 28.47 -0.13 -8.39
N CYS A 392 27.76 -1.22 -8.16
CA CYS A 392 26.60 -1.63 -8.96
C CYS A 392 25.46 -0.62 -8.89
N LEU A 393 24.51 -0.73 -9.84
CA LEU A 393 23.24 -0.03 -9.79
C LEU A 393 22.39 -0.57 -8.62
N VAL A 394 21.80 0.32 -7.84
CA VAL A 394 20.83 -0.03 -6.80
C VAL A 394 19.55 0.74 -7.05
N ASP A 395 18.41 0.07 -7.02
CA ASP A 395 17.08 0.70 -7.10
C ASP A 395 16.07 -0.01 -6.21
N THR A 396 14.94 0.65 -5.92
CA THR A 396 13.87 0.13 -5.07
C THR A 396 12.53 0.20 -5.80
N TYR A 397 11.74 -0.88 -5.71
CA TYR A 397 10.44 -1.02 -6.38
C TYR A 397 9.34 -1.26 -5.35
N SER A 398 8.25 -0.50 -5.48
CA SER A 398 7.08 -0.59 -4.59
C SER A 398 6.16 -1.73 -5.05
N LEU A 399 6.57 -2.97 -4.75
CA LEU A 399 5.80 -4.17 -5.06
C LEU A 399 5.19 -4.80 -3.80
N SER A 400 4.78 -4.01 -2.80
CA SER A 400 4.26 -4.50 -1.53
C SER A 400 3.05 -5.43 -1.69
N ALA A 401 2.95 -6.41 -0.79
CA ALA A 401 1.81 -7.30 -0.64
C ALA A 401 0.94 -6.95 0.59
N HIS A 402 1.26 -5.85 1.29
CA HIS A 402 0.39 -5.27 2.32
C HIS A 402 -0.46 -4.15 1.71
N ALA A 403 -1.60 -3.91 2.32
CA ALA A 403 -2.44 -2.77 2.00
C ALA A 403 -1.74 -1.45 2.38
N ASP A 404 -1.93 -0.42 1.56
CA ASP A 404 -1.51 0.93 1.89
C ASP A 404 -2.55 1.66 2.78
N GLU A 405 -2.26 2.90 3.23
CA GLU A 405 -3.18 3.64 4.09
C GLU A 405 -4.58 3.80 3.47
N ALA A 406 -4.69 4.04 2.16
CA ALA A 406 -5.97 4.21 1.50
C ALA A 406 -6.77 2.92 1.45
N GLU A 407 -6.11 1.81 1.18
CA GLU A 407 -6.71 0.48 1.19
C GLU A 407 -7.17 0.09 2.61
N LEU A 408 -6.33 0.32 3.64
CA LEU A 408 -6.68 0.06 5.04
C LEU A 408 -7.91 0.87 5.49
N LEU A 409 -7.98 2.14 5.10
CA LEU A 409 -9.14 2.98 5.35
C LEU A 409 -10.38 2.46 4.64
N SER A 410 -10.25 2.00 3.38
CA SER A 410 -11.38 1.46 2.61
C SER A 410 -11.90 0.15 3.20
N VAL A 411 -11.03 -0.70 3.77
CA VAL A 411 -11.41 -1.91 4.50
C VAL A 411 -12.24 -1.58 5.74
N ALA A 412 -11.77 -0.62 6.55
CA ALA A 412 -12.51 -0.19 7.74
C ALA A 412 -13.88 0.40 7.40
N GLU A 413 -13.99 1.12 6.27
CA GLU A 413 -15.26 1.65 5.76
C GLU A 413 -16.18 0.56 5.23
N ALA A 414 -15.66 -0.35 4.41
CA ALA A 414 -16.43 -1.43 3.81
C ALA A 414 -17.03 -2.38 4.87
N LEU A 415 -16.34 -2.57 6.00
CA LEU A 415 -16.79 -3.34 7.14
C LEU A 415 -17.67 -2.54 8.12
N ASP A 416 -17.82 -1.24 7.89
CA ASP A 416 -18.54 -0.30 8.80
C ASP A 416 -18.17 -0.48 10.28
N ALA A 417 -16.88 -0.79 10.55
CA ALA A 417 -16.40 -1.11 11.88
C ALA A 417 -16.39 0.13 12.77
N THR A 418 -17.01 0.02 13.97
CA THR A 418 -17.07 1.12 14.94
C THR A 418 -15.85 1.11 15.86
N GLU A 419 -15.50 -0.06 16.39
CA GLU A 419 -14.35 -0.28 17.26
C GLU A 419 -13.20 -0.88 16.45
N ILE A 420 -12.07 -0.17 16.34
CA ILE A 420 -10.93 -0.58 15.53
C ILE A 420 -9.68 -0.66 16.40
N MET A 421 -8.99 -1.79 16.35
CA MET A 421 -7.73 -2.02 17.03
C MET A 421 -6.63 -2.14 15.97
N LEU A 422 -5.66 -1.23 16.01
CA LEU A 422 -4.54 -1.23 15.06
C LEU A 422 -3.36 -2.02 15.61
N VAL A 423 -2.97 -3.04 14.86
CA VAL A 423 -1.87 -3.95 15.19
C VAL A 423 -0.90 -4.05 14.01
N HIS A 424 0.18 -4.81 14.16
CA HIS A 424 1.12 -5.16 13.11
C HIS A 424 1.63 -3.94 12.33
N GLY A 425 2.27 -3.00 13.05
CA GLY A 425 2.82 -1.79 12.45
C GLY A 425 3.68 -0.99 13.42
N ASP A 426 4.59 -0.22 12.87
CA ASP A 426 5.41 0.72 13.64
C ASP A 426 4.54 1.75 14.38
N PRO A 427 4.98 2.27 15.52
CA PRO A 427 4.22 3.30 16.25
C PRO A 427 3.81 4.50 15.39
N ALA A 428 4.67 4.94 14.46
CA ALA A 428 4.38 6.05 13.56
C ALA A 428 3.26 5.71 12.55
N ALA A 429 3.31 4.51 11.96
CA ALA A 429 2.29 4.02 11.03
C ALA A 429 0.93 3.87 11.72
N ARG A 430 0.90 3.23 12.91
CA ARG A 430 -0.31 3.09 13.71
C ARG A 430 -0.90 4.45 14.11
N HIS A 431 -0.05 5.40 14.52
CA HIS A 431 -0.50 6.74 14.89
C HIS A 431 -1.12 7.49 13.72
N SER A 432 -0.49 7.44 12.53
CA SER A 432 -1.02 8.04 11.31
C SER A 432 -2.40 7.50 10.96
N LEU A 433 -2.51 6.17 10.83
CA LEU A 433 -3.77 5.51 10.48
C LEU A 433 -4.85 5.75 11.54
N ALA A 434 -4.50 5.70 12.85
CA ALA A 434 -5.43 5.98 13.94
C ALA A 434 -5.99 7.41 13.85
N SER A 435 -5.14 8.38 13.55
CA SER A 435 -5.56 9.79 13.37
C SER A 435 -6.59 9.91 12.25
N ARG A 436 -6.35 9.23 11.10
CA ARG A 436 -7.25 9.24 9.95
C ARG A 436 -8.60 8.59 10.24
N LEU A 437 -8.59 7.44 10.92
CA LEU A 437 -9.81 6.72 11.29
C LEU A 437 -10.64 7.49 12.33
N ARG A 438 -10.00 8.13 13.32
CA ARG A 438 -10.69 8.97 14.31
C ARG A 438 -11.37 10.19 13.67
N GLN A 439 -10.76 10.80 12.65
CA GLN A 439 -11.39 11.86 11.87
C GLN A 439 -12.68 11.42 11.16
N ARG A 440 -12.88 10.10 10.97
CA ARG A 440 -14.06 9.47 10.39
C ARG A 440 -15.03 8.93 11.45
N SER A 441 -14.95 9.46 12.66
CA SER A 441 -15.79 9.08 13.79
C SER A 441 -15.70 7.59 14.15
N ARG A 442 -14.52 6.95 13.95
CA ARG A 442 -14.26 5.59 14.43
C ARG A 442 -13.55 5.62 15.78
N HIS A 443 -13.94 4.71 16.66
CA HIS A 443 -13.20 4.45 17.89
C HIS A 443 -11.94 3.65 17.56
N VAL A 444 -10.76 4.19 17.84
CA VAL A 444 -9.49 3.56 17.46
C VAL A 444 -8.60 3.37 18.69
N MET A 445 -8.28 2.12 18.94
CA MET A 445 -7.30 1.69 19.93
C MET A 445 -5.97 1.35 19.22
N THR A 446 -4.87 1.64 19.88
CA THR A 446 -3.52 1.22 19.48
C THR A 446 -2.94 0.39 20.61
N PRO A 447 -3.36 -0.88 20.75
CA PRO A 447 -3.05 -1.70 21.91
C PRO A 447 -1.53 -1.97 21.99
N ARG A 448 -1.09 -2.29 23.22
CA ARG A 448 0.26 -2.78 23.52
C ARG A 448 0.23 -4.27 23.82
N ILE A 449 1.40 -4.90 23.77
CA ILE A 449 1.55 -6.29 24.17
C ILE A 449 1.13 -6.44 25.63
N GLY A 450 0.29 -7.46 25.92
CA GLY A 450 -0.31 -7.74 27.23
C GLY A 450 -1.58 -6.96 27.52
N GLU A 451 -1.98 -6.01 26.67
CA GLU A 451 -3.23 -5.25 26.84
C GLU A 451 -4.44 -6.07 26.39
N THR A 452 -5.56 -5.91 27.11
CA THR A 452 -6.83 -6.56 26.78
C THR A 452 -7.87 -5.51 26.41
N ALA A 453 -8.37 -5.55 25.17
CA ALA A 453 -9.54 -4.82 24.74
C ALA A 453 -10.81 -5.58 25.17
N ARG A 454 -11.78 -4.88 25.77
CA ARG A 454 -13.04 -5.45 26.26
C ARG A 454 -14.21 -4.76 25.61
N PHE A 455 -15.15 -5.56 25.06
CA PHE A 455 -16.34 -5.05 24.39
C PHE A 455 -17.58 -5.72 24.95
N ASP A 456 -18.61 -4.91 25.16
CA ASP A 456 -19.94 -5.35 25.56
C ASP A 456 -20.95 -4.79 24.53
N PHE A 457 -21.13 -5.53 23.46
CA PHE A 457 -22.09 -5.17 22.42
C PHE A 457 -23.48 -5.67 22.76
N PRO A 458 -24.56 -4.99 22.31
CA PRO A 458 -25.90 -5.46 22.45
C PRO A 458 -26.07 -6.86 21.85
N LYS A 459 -26.52 -7.82 22.68
CA LYS A 459 -26.72 -9.19 22.20
C LYS A 459 -27.71 -9.23 21.07
N ARG A 460 -27.33 -9.93 19.99
CA ARG A 460 -28.20 -10.18 18.84
C ARG A 460 -28.74 -11.61 18.91
N PRO A 461 -29.98 -11.86 18.43
CA PRO A 461 -30.47 -13.21 18.30
C PRO A 461 -29.50 -14.02 17.44
N TRP A 462 -28.83 -15.00 18.04
CA TRP A 462 -27.99 -15.94 17.33
C TRP A 462 -28.79 -17.24 17.15
N GLY A 463 -28.79 -17.72 15.94
CA GLY A 463 -29.42 -18.99 15.63
C GLY A 463 -30.18 -18.92 14.32
N ILE A 464 -30.38 -20.08 13.74
CA ILE A 464 -31.27 -20.25 12.60
C ILE A 464 -32.64 -19.76 13.04
N ALA A 465 -33.09 -18.62 12.51
CA ALA A 465 -34.43 -18.10 12.78
C ALA A 465 -35.41 -19.25 12.53
N LYS A 466 -36.09 -19.72 13.57
CA LYS A 466 -37.20 -20.61 13.34
C LYS A 466 -38.24 -19.79 12.58
N VAL A 467 -38.35 -20.05 11.29
CA VAL A 467 -39.45 -19.50 10.50
C VAL A 467 -40.70 -20.01 11.16
N LYS A 468 -41.61 -19.13 11.60
CA LYS A 468 -42.95 -19.55 11.99
C LYS A 468 -43.64 -20.06 10.76
N THR A 469 -43.53 -21.34 10.51
CA THR A 469 -44.13 -22.01 9.37
C THR A 469 -45.61 -22.16 9.58
N GLY A 470 -46.37 -21.97 8.53
CA GLY A 470 -47.62 -22.71 8.31
C GLY A 470 -47.37 -24.22 8.45
N ASN A 471 -48.39 -25.00 8.53
CA ASN A 471 -48.38 -26.47 8.75
C ASN A 471 -47.28 -27.17 7.92
N SER A 472 -46.72 -28.26 8.47
CA SER A 472 -45.69 -29.11 7.82
C SER A 472 -46.06 -29.70 6.44
N LYS A 473 -47.20 -29.36 5.88
CA LYS A 473 -47.71 -29.78 4.56
C LYS A 473 -47.64 -28.73 3.50
N ASP A 474 -47.41 -27.44 3.86
CA ASP A 474 -47.43 -26.33 2.89
C ASP A 474 -46.18 -26.34 1.97
N GLU A 475 -46.40 -26.04 0.70
CA GLU A 475 -45.27 -25.78 -0.24
C GLU A 475 -44.43 -24.61 0.27
N ILE A 476 -43.13 -24.59 -0.11
CA ILE A 476 -42.25 -23.51 0.25
C ILE A 476 -42.68 -22.22 -0.45
N ASN A 477 -42.80 -21.13 0.30
CA ASN A 477 -43.06 -19.80 -0.24
C ASN A 477 -41.76 -19.00 -0.18
N PRO A 478 -41.10 -18.76 -1.33
CA PRO A 478 -39.80 -18.07 -1.37
C PRO A 478 -39.83 -16.66 -0.78
N LYS A 479 -40.92 -15.91 -0.98
CA LYS A 479 -41.08 -14.57 -0.43
C LYS A 479 -41.20 -14.60 1.10
N ALA A 480 -42.03 -15.48 1.64
CA ALA A 480 -42.18 -15.61 3.07
C ALA A 480 -40.90 -16.10 3.77
N LEU A 481 -40.19 -17.02 3.13
CA LEU A 481 -38.89 -17.48 3.61
C LEU A 481 -37.86 -16.32 3.58
N TRP A 482 -37.83 -15.52 2.49
CA TRP A 482 -36.97 -14.37 2.41
C TRP A 482 -37.28 -13.30 3.45
N GLU A 483 -38.57 -12.98 3.68
CA GLU A 483 -39.02 -12.02 4.71
C GLU A 483 -38.52 -12.42 6.10
N SER A 484 -38.44 -13.71 6.40
CA SER A 484 -37.90 -14.20 7.66
C SER A 484 -36.37 -14.12 7.75
N LEU A 485 -35.68 -14.08 6.60
CA LEU A 485 -34.25 -14.08 6.47
C LEU A 485 -33.65 -12.74 5.99
N LYS A 486 -34.49 -11.72 5.73
CA LYS A 486 -34.01 -10.44 5.21
C LYS A 486 -33.00 -9.74 6.12
N GLY A 487 -33.04 -9.97 7.43
CA GLY A 487 -32.02 -9.53 8.38
C GLY A 487 -30.66 -10.23 8.22
N GLN A 488 -30.61 -11.29 7.42
CA GLN A 488 -29.42 -12.07 7.10
C GLN A 488 -29.12 -12.03 5.59
N ALA A 489 -29.57 -10.98 4.91
CA ALA A 489 -29.31 -10.77 3.49
C ALA A 489 -27.80 -10.75 3.22
N GLY A 490 -27.40 -11.43 2.14
CA GLY A 490 -25.99 -11.64 1.79
C GLY A 490 -25.44 -12.98 2.25
N ASN A 491 -26.04 -13.63 3.26
CA ASN A 491 -25.60 -14.92 3.76
C ASN A 491 -26.05 -16.07 2.85
N PHE A 492 -25.27 -17.15 2.90
CA PHE A 492 -25.53 -18.39 2.16
C PHE A 492 -26.12 -19.44 3.09
N PHE A 493 -27.12 -20.17 2.61
CA PHE A 493 -27.76 -21.28 3.30
C PHE A 493 -27.82 -22.48 2.36
N SER A 494 -27.54 -23.67 2.89
CA SER A 494 -27.79 -24.90 2.15
C SER A 494 -29.29 -25.17 2.01
N ALA A 495 -29.68 -25.87 0.97
CA ALA A 495 -31.07 -26.31 0.79
C ALA A 495 -31.59 -27.14 1.99
N ARG A 496 -30.70 -27.88 2.67
CA ARG A 496 -30.99 -28.62 3.86
C ARG A 496 -31.33 -27.70 5.05
N GLU A 497 -30.55 -26.63 5.24
CA GLU A 497 -30.83 -25.63 6.29
C GLU A 497 -32.15 -24.89 6.02
N LEU A 498 -32.39 -24.47 4.79
CA LEU A 498 -33.64 -23.81 4.41
C LEU A 498 -34.84 -24.74 4.56
N SER A 499 -34.65 -26.03 4.24
CA SER A 499 -35.66 -27.08 4.50
C SER A 499 -35.94 -27.23 6.01
N GLN A 500 -34.89 -27.26 6.83
CA GLN A 500 -35.01 -27.32 8.28
C GLN A 500 -35.73 -26.08 8.83
N MET A 501 -35.48 -24.91 8.31
CA MET A 501 -36.12 -23.66 8.69
C MET A 501 -37.61 -23.65 8.31
N TRP A 502 -37.97 -24.12 7.14
CA TRP A 502 -39.36 -24.06 6.62
C TRP A 502 -40.25 -25.18 7.18
N TRP A 503 -39.78 -26.43 7.15
CA TRP A 503 -40.57 -27.61 7.54
C TRP A 503 -40.14 -28.23 8.86
N GLY A 504 -39.06 -27.77 9.49
CA GLY A 504 -38.50 -28.41 10.69
C GLY A 504 -37.71 -29.68 10.40
N THR A 505 -37.49 -30.05 9.16
CA THR A 505 -36.68 -31.20 8.71
C THR A 505 -35.80 -30.88 7.53
N GLY A 506 -34.60 -31.43 7.49
CA GLY A 506 -33.66 -31.26 6.35
C GLY A 506 -33.90 -32.22 5.16
N GLU A 507 -34.90 -33.11 5.27
CA GLU A 507 -35.11 -34.19 4.27
C GLU A 507 -35.70 -33.68 2.93
N ARG A 508 -36.36 -32.50 2.95
CA ARG A 508 -37.01 -31.92 1.78
C ARG A 508 -36.10 -30.90 1.02
N ALA A 509 -34.79 -31.04 1.13
CA ALA A 509 -33.83 -30.16 0.47
C ALA A 509 -34.02 -30.06 -1.07
N ASN A 510 -34.41 -31.15 -1.73
CA ASN A 510 -34.67 -31.16 -3.16
C ASN A 510 -35.84 -30.25 -3.57
N GLU A 511 -36.86 -30.12 -2.71
CA GLU A 511 -37.99 -29.23 -2.93
C GLU A 511 -37.56 -27.76 -2.80
N VAL A 512 -36.64 -27.44 -1.86
CA VAL A 512 -36.01 -26.12 -1.77
C VAL A 512 -35.27 -25.80 -3.04
N ILE A 513 -34.41 -26.71 -3.52
CA ILE A 513 -33.65 -26.50 -4.75
C ILE A 513 -34.61 -26.18 -5.92
N LYS A 514 -35.66 -26.99 -6.08
CA LYS A 514 -36.64 -26.79 -7.16
C LYS A 514 -37.34 -25.43 -7.07
N SER A 515 -37.67 -24.95 -5.86
CA SER A 515 -38.46 -23.73 -5.66
C SER A 515 -37.62 -22.47 -5.66
N LEU A 516 -36.32 -22.57 -5.32
CA LEU A 516 -35.44 -21.41 -5.19
C LEU A 516 -34.46 -21.24 -6.39
N THR A 517 -34.30 -22.26 -7.23
CA THR A 517 -33.57 -22.09 -8.49
C THR A 517 -34.33 -21.07 -9.35
N ASP A 518 -33.61 -20.11 -9.92
CA ASP A 518 -34.13 -18.99 -10.73
C ASP A 518 -35.13 -18.08 -10.00
N ASN A 519 -35.04 -18.01 -8.66
CA ASN A 519 -35.89 -17.19 -7.83
C ASN A 519 -35.34 -15.75 -7.64
N ILE A 520 -36.25 -14.75 -7.55
CA ILE A 520 -35.84 -13.34 -7.38
C ILE A 520 -35.32 -13.02 -5.97
N TYR A 521 -35.69 -13.80 -4.96
CA TYR A 521 -35.35 -13.58 -3.56
C TYR A 521 -34.07 -14.27 -3.13
N PHE A 522 -33.67 -15.33 -3.87
CA PHE A 522 -32.50 -16.15 -3.58
C PHE A 522 -31.63 -16.27 -4.82
N ALA A 523 -30.31 -16.24 -4.65
CA ALA A 523 -29.36 -16.52 -5.70
C ALA A 523 -28.71 -17.89 -5.46
N GLN A 524 -28.86 -18.82 -6.39
CA GLN A 524 -28.21 -20.12 -6.31
C GLN A 524 -26.70 -19.96 -6.51
N ASP A 525 -25.89 -20.60 -5.66
CA ASP A 525 -24.43 -20.61 -5.82
C ASP A 525 -24.07 -21.40 -7.10
N TRP A 526 -23.27 -20.82 -7.97
CA TRP A 526 -22.93 -21.43 -9.24
C TRP A 526 -22.06 -22.69 -9.13
N ARG A 527 -21.30 -22.85 -8.04
CA ARG A 527 -20.48 -24.03 -7.74
C ARG A 527 -21.22 -25.07 -6.91
N ARG A 528 -22.06 -24.61 -5.99
CA ARG A 528 -22.81 -25.47 -5.05
C ARG A 528 -24.31 -25.31 -5.30
N LYS A 529 -24.84 -26.16 -6.18
CA LYS A 529 -26.24 -26.10 -6.62
C LYS A 529 -27.28 -26.33 -5.50
N ASP A 530 -26.86 -26.78 -4.34
CA ASP A 530 -27.65 -26.95 -3.14
C ASP A 530 -27.54 -25.77 -2.15
N THR A 531 -26.87 -24.67 -2.53
CA THR A 531 -26.63 -23.52 -1.66
C THR A 531 -27.22 -22.26 -2.28
N PHE A 532 -27.86 -21.42 -1.45
CA PHE A 532 -28.59 -20.23 -1.87
C PHE A 532 -28.17 -19.04 -1.01
N GLN A 533 -27.90 -17.90 -1.65
CA GLN A 533 -27.67 -16.63 -1.01
C GLN A 533 -29.00 -15.90 -0.84
N VAL A 534 -29.28 -15.36 0.33
CA VAL A 534 -30.41 -14.46 0.58
C VAL A 534 -30.11 -13.11 -0.06
N ARG A 535 -30.91 -12.67 -1.04
CA ARG A 535 -30.67 -11.42 -1.75
C ARG A 535 -31.07 -10.21 -0.91
N THR A 536 -30.34 -9.09 -1.06
CA THR A 536 -30.76 -7.79 -0.51
C THR A 536 -31.95 -7.23 -1.28
N GLU A 537 -32.64 -6.23 -0.72
CA GLU A 537 -33.72 -5.54 -1.42
C GLU A 537 -33.26 -4.91 -2.74
N GLU A 538 -32.06 -4.33 -2.74
CA GLU A 538 -31.44 -3.77 -3.95
C GLU A 538 -31.21 -4.84 -5.04
N GLN A 539 -30.67 -6.00 -4.63
CA GLN A 539 -30.48 -7.14 -5.56
C GLN A 539 -31.79 -7.67 -6.11
N ILE A 540 -32.87 -7.68 -5.31
CA ILE A 540 -34.21 -8.07 -5.76
C ILE A 540 -34.74 -7.06 -6.79
N GLN A 541 -34.62 -5.77 -6.54
CA GLN A 541 -35.03 -4.75 -7.49
C GLN A 541 -34.24 -4.84 -8.81
N LYS A 542 -32.93 -5.09 -8.68
CA LYS A 542 -32.09 -5.32 -9.86
C LYS A 542 -32.53 -6.56 -10.65
N SER A 543 -32.84 -7.67 -9.99
CA SER A 543 -33.35 -8.90 -10.63
C SER A 543 -34.73 -8.66 -11.31
N ARG A 544 -35.64 -7.90 -10.65
CA ARG A 544 -36.92 -7.53 -11.26
C ARG A 544 -36.75 -6.70 -12.53
N ARG A 545 -35.87 -5.71 -12.49
CA ARG A 545 -35.54 -4.88 -13.66
C ARG A 545 -34.93 -5.73 -14.77
N SER A 546 -33.99 -6.62 -14.41
CA SER A 546 -33.37 -7.54 -15.36
C SER A 546 -34.40 -8.42 -16.08
N ARG A 547 -35.36 -9.02 -15.32
CA ARG A 547 -36.43 -9.83 -15.91
C ARG A 547 -37.35 -9.01 -16.83
N ALA A 548 -37.73 -7.80 -16.40
CA ALA A 548 -38.56 -6.93 -17.24
C ALA A 548 -37.89 -6.60 -18.58
N ILE A 549 -36.57 -6.34 -18.58
CA ILE A 549 -35.79 -6.13 -19.80
C ILE A 549 -35.78 -7.40 -20.66
N MET A 550 -35.50 -8.56 -20.07
CA MET A 550 -35.46 -9.82 -20.83
C MET A 550 -36.81 -10.18 -21.43
N MET A 551 -37.90 -9.92 -20.73
CA MET A 551 -39.27 -10.10 -21.26
C MET A 551 -39.59 -9.21 -22.46
N SER A 552 -38.94 -8.03 -22.56
CA SER A 552 -39.12 -7.12 -23.71
C SER A 552 -38.38 -7.60 -24.96
N TYR A 553 -37.45 -8.57 -24.82
CA TYR A 553 -36.64 -9.11 -25.92
C TYR A 553 -36.66 -10.66 -25.97
N PRO A 554 -37.79 -11.32 -26.17
CA PRO A 554 -37.93 -12.76 -26.08
C PRO A 554 -37.08 -13.53 -27.13
N ASP A 555 -36.76 -12.89 -28.25
CA ASP A 555 -36.01 -13.43 -29.39
C ASP A 555 -34.61 -12.79 -29.51
N ILE A 556 -33.97 -12.47 -28.36
CA ILE A 556 -32.66 -11.84 -28.34
C ILE A 556 -31.51 -12.75 -28.80
N VAL A 557 -31.67 -14.08 -28.72
CA VAL A 557 -30.64 -15.07 -29.11
C VAL A 557 -30.27 -14.92 -30.59
N GLY A 558 -28.96 -14.89 -30.86
CA GLY A 558 -28.40 -14.71 -32.21
C GLY A 558 -28.36 -13.24 -32.67
N LYS A 559 -28.78 -12.30 -31.82
CA LYS A 559 -28.70 -10.88 -32.15
C LYS A 559 -27.42 -10.23 -31.62
N LEU A 560 -26.94 -9.24 -32.37
CA LEU A 560 -25.88 -8.34 -31.96
C LEU A 560 -26.47 -7.35 -30.97
N VAL A 561 -25.76 -7.13 -29.87
CA VAL A 561 -26.15 -6.24 -28.79
C VAL A 561 -24.97 -5.37 -28.35
N VAL A 562 -25.27 -4.22 -27.77
CA VAL A 562 -24.32 -3.46 -26.96
C VAL A 562 -24.71 -3.65 -25.50
N LEU A 563 -23.73 -4.03 -24.69
CA LEU A 563 -23.89 -4.30 -23.24
C LEU A 563 -22.80 -3.62 -22.43
N ARG A 564 -22.98 -3.55 -21.11
CA ARG A 564 -21.94 -3.12 -20.16
C ARG A 564 -21.36 -4.30 -19.41
N ASP A 565 -20.05 -4.25 -19.18
CA ASP A 565 -19.38 -5.20 -18.28
C ASP A 565 -19.52 -4.77 -16.80
N VAL A 566 -18.94 -5.57 -15.89
CA VAL A 566 -18.91 -5.28 -14.45
C VAL A 566 -18.16 -4.01 -14.08
N ASN A 567 -17.32 -3.49 -14.99
CA ASN A 567 -16.57 -2.24 -14.83
C ASN A 567 -17.28 -1.07 -15.53
N ASN A 568 -18.56 -1.24 -15.89
CA ASN A 568 -19.37 -0.24 -16.58
C ASN A 568 -18.87 0.16 -18.00
N ARG A 569 -18.04 -0.69 -18.65
CA ARG A 569 -17.51 -0.43 -19.99
C ARG A 569 -18.42 -1.04 -21.06
N PRO A 570 -18.70 -0.31 -22.16
CA PRO A 570 -19.49 -0.85 -23.23
C PRO A 570 -18.76 -1.93 -24.03
N HIS A 571 -19.47 -2.96 -24.43
CA HIS A 571 -18.98 -4.04 -25.29
C HIS A 571 -20.02 -4.39 -26.34
N ILE A 572 -19.55 -4.78 -27.53
CA ILE A 572 -20.37 -5.35 -28.58
C ILE A 572 -20.30 -6.88 -28.42
N ALA A 573 -21.46 -7.52 -28.46
CA ALA A 573 -21.57 -8.95 -28.21
C ALA A 573 -22.66 -9.60 -29.07
N VAL A 574 -22.57 -10.91 -29.27
CA VAL A 574 -23.64 -11.71 -29.83
C VAL A 574 -24.24 -12.59 -28.74
N VAL A 575 -25.54 -12.54 -28.58
CA VAL A 575 -26.24 -13.34 -27.56
C VAL A 575 -26.31 -14.78 -28.01
N VAL A 576 -25.83 -15.72 -27.20
CA VAL A 576 -25.74 -17.15 -27.49
C VAL A 576 -26.88 -17.92 -26.83
N ASN A 577 -27.28 -17.49 -25.62
CA ASN A 577 -28.35 -18.09 -24.85
C ASN A 577 -29.07 -17.03 -24.02
N ALA A 578 -30.31 -17.24 -23.63
CA ALA A 578 -31.09 -16.33 -22.80
C ALA A 578 -31.84 -17.09 -21.71
N SER A 579 -31.98 -16.45 -20.54
CA SER A 579 -32.76 -16.93 -19.40
C SER A 579 -33.72 -15.81 -18.92
N GLU A 580 -34.55 -16.11 -17.93
CA GLU A 580 -35.47 -15.12 -17.37
C GLU A 580 -34.75 -13.90 -16.76
N ASP A 581 -33.57 -14.06 -16.17
CA ASP A 581 -32.83 -13.03 -15.43
C ASP A 581 -31.69 -12.38 -16.26
N GLY A 582 -31.38 -12.96 -17.46
CA GLY A 582 -30.24 -12.48 -18.21
C GLY A 582 -29.92 -13.31 -19.46
N PHE A 583 -28.72 -13.18 -19.94
CA PHE A 583 -28.30 -13.83 -21.17
C PHE A 583 -26.82 -14.18 -21.16
N GLU A 584 -26.46 -15.19 -21.94
CA GLU A 584 -25.07 -15.52 -22.25
C GLU A 584 -24.68 -14.88 -23.56
N ALA A 585 -23.55 -14.21 -23.62
CA ALA A 585 -23.09 -13.56 -24.85
C ALA A 585 -21.60 -13.80 -25.12
N GLU A 586 -21.25 -13.93 -26.39
CA GLU A 586 -19.88 -13.88 -26.86
C GLU A 586 -19.44 -12.43 -26.99
N VAL A 587 -18.40 -12.08 -26.26
CA VAL A 587 -17.80 -10.74 -26.22
C VAL A 587 -16.36 -10.85 -26.73
N GLN A 588 -15.82 -9.76 -27.25
CA GLN A 588 -14.43 -9.63 -27.63
C GLN A 588 -13.48 -10.29 -26.59
N GLY A 589 -12.79 -11.36 -26.98
CA GLY A 589 -11.74 -12.00 -26.17
C GLY A 589 -12.20 -13.01 -25.10
N ALA A 590 -13.50 -13.14 -24.81
CA ALA A 590 -14.03 -14.08 -23.81
C ALA A 590 -15.12 -14.98 -24.38
N LYS A 591 -15.05 -16.30 -24.09
CA LYS A 591 -16.14 -17.24 -24.37
C LYS A 591 -17.32 -16.96 -23.44
N GLY A 592 -18.55 -17.11 -23.97
CA GLY A 592 -19.84 -17.11 -23.33
C GLY A 592 -19.88 -16.65 -21.87
N ARG A 593 -19.93 -15.33 -21.63
CA ARG A 593 -20.11 -14.77 -20.28
C ARG A 593 -21.59 -14.59 -20.01
N GLN A 594 -21.97 -14.89 -18.78
CA GLN A 594 -23.31 -14.60 -18.27
C GLN A 594 -23.42 -13.12 -17.90
N TYR A 595 -24.49 -12.50 -18.36
CA TYR A 595 -24.89 -11.13 -18.06
C TYR A 595 -26.31 -11.09 -17.52
N THR A 596 -26.60 -10.22 -16.63
CA THR A 596 -27.95 -9.90 -16.20
C THR A 596 -28.61 -8.97 -17.23
N GLY A 597 -29.94 -8.97 -17.33
CA GLY A 597 -30.66 -8.18 -18.34
C GLY A 597 -30.38 -6.68 -18.26
N ASP A 598 -30.09 -6.17 -17.04
CA ASP A 598 -29.72 -4.77 -16.82
C ASP A 598 -28.31 -4.39 -17.36
N ALA A 599 -27.51 -5.36 -17.76
CA ALA A 599 -26.28 -5.11 -18.51
C ALA A 599 -26.54 -4.72 -19.98
N LEU A 600 -27.73 -5.05 -20.53
CA LEU A 600 -28.12 -4.73 -21.89
C LEU A 600 -28.31 -3.22 -22.04
N LEU A 601 -27.67 -2.64 -23.06
CA LEU A 601 -27.87 -1.25 -23.45
C LEU A 601 -28.79 -1.13 -24.65
N TRP A 602 -28.58 -1.94 -25.71
CA TRP A 602 -29.43 -1.93 -26.88
C TRP A 602 -29.30 -3.21 -27.70
N VAL A 603 -30.40 -3.63 -28.30
CA VAL A 603 -30.40 -4.72 -29.28
C VAL A 603 -30.25 -4.12 -30.67
N ILE A 604 -29.16 -4.41 -31.34
CA ILE A 604 -28.83 -3.89 -32.67
C ILE A 604 -29.62 -4.64 -33.75
N GLY A 605 -29.63 -5.95 -33.71
CA GLY A 605 -30.37 -6.79 -34.70
C GLY A 605 -29.63 -8.07 -35.07
N LYS A 606 -30.13 -8.80 -36.04
CA LYS A 606 -29.46 -9.98 -36.60
C LYS A 606 -28.15 -9.54 -37.25
N TRP A 607 -27.09 -10.27 -36.97
CA TRP A 607 -25.77 -10.04 -37.52
C TRP A 607 -25.05 -11.35 -37.72
N GLU A 608 -24.38 -11.48 -38.84
CA GLU A 608 -23.58 -12.63 -39.19
C GLU A 608 -22.16 -12.17 -39.50
N ALA A 609 -21.18 -12.93 -39.03
CA ALA A 609 -19.79 -12.69 -39.38
C ALA A 609 -19.55 -12.92 -40.86
N GLU A 610 -18.63 -12.21 -41.47
CA GLU A 610 -18.21 -12.44 -42.84
C GLU A 610 -17.81 -13.89 -43.06
N ALA A 611 -18.15 -14.44 -44.21
CA ALA A 611 -17.94 -15.85 -44.56
C ALA A 611 -16.44 -16.23 -44.38
N GLY A 612 -16.21 -17.21 -43.52
CA GLY A 612 -14.86 -17.68 -43.20
C GLY A 612 -14.18 -16.99 -42.01
N MET A 613 -14.80 -15.95 -41.38
CA MET A 613 -14.29 -15.27 -40.23
C MET A 613 -14.94 -15.81 -38.95
N GLY A 614 -14.15 -16.20 -37.95
CA GLY A 614 -14.67 -16.62 -36.65
C GLY A 614 -15.34 -15.44 -35.91
N ILE A 615 -16.45 -15.70 -35.19
CA ILE A 615 -17.24 -14.67 -34.47
C ILE A 615 -16.36 -13.72 -33.63
N LYS A 616 -15.38 -14.22 -32.91
CA LYS A 616 -14.46 -13.42 -32.10
C LYS A 616 -13.64 -12.41 -32.92
N VAL A 617 -13.12 -12.86 -34.06
CA VAL A 617 -12.30 -12.01 -34.94
C VAL A 617 -13.18 -10.92 -35.57
N ALA A 618 -14.38 -11.30 -35.98
CA ALA A 618 -15.35 -10.36 -36.51
C ALA A 618 -15.84 -9.32 -35.47
N LEU A 619 -16.11 -9.72 -34.21
CA LEU A 619 -16.47 -8.79 -33.12
C LEU A 619 -15.31 -7.87 -32.77
N ASN A 620 -14.06 -8.34 -32.82
CA ASN A 620 -12.88 -7.50 -32.60
C ASN A 620 -12.73 -6.44 -33.69
N ALA A 621 -12.87 -6.83 -34.95
CA ALA A 621 -12.80 -5.93 -36.09
C ALA A 621 -13.93 -4.86 -36.00
N LEU A 622 -15.16 -5.29 -35.73
CA LEU A 622 -16.30 -4.42 -35.55
C LEU A 622 -16.09 -3.44 -34.39
N SER A 623 -15.68 -3.92 -33.22
CA SER A 623 -15.44 -3.07 -32.05
C SER A 623 -14.33 -2.03 -32.30
N THR A 624 -13.27 -2.40 -33.03
CA THR A 624 -12.20 -1.45 -33.41
C THR A 624 -12.73 -0.39 -34.35
N LYS A 625 -13.51 -0.78 -35.35
CA LYS A 625 -14.13 0.14 -36.31
C LYS A 625 -15.09 1.12 -35.61
N ILE A 626 -15.93 0.63 -34.69
CA ILE A 626 -16.88 1.44 -33.93
C ILE A 626 -16.18 2.55 -33.14
N LYS A 627 -15.09 2.24 -32.48
CA LYS A 627 -14.29 3.24 -31.73
C LYS A 627 -13.75 4.36 -32.61
N THR A 628 -13.48 4.08 -33.88
CA THR A 628 -12.96 5.10 -34.81
C THR A 628 -14.06 5.94 -35.47
N ILE A 629 -15.27 5.39 -35.64
CA ILE A 629 -16.36 6.09 -36.35
C ILE A 629 -17.37 6.75 -35.44
N GLN A 630 -17.34 6.50 -34.12
CA GLN A 630 -18.37 6.96 -33.18
C GLN A 630 -18.59 8.48 -33.20
N ASP A 631 -17.51 9.26 -33.21
CA ASP A 631 -17.58 10.73 -33.20
C ASP A 631 -17.96 11.32 -34.57
N VAL A 632 -17.79 10.52 -35.63
CA VAL A 632 -18.25 10.86 -36.99
C VAL A 632 -19.75 10.64 -37.14
N VAL A 633 -20.24 9.51 -36.56
CA VAL A 633 -21.67 9.14 -36.64
C VAL A 633 -22.53 9.94 -35.64
N LEU A 634 -22.03 10.15 -34.41
CA LEU A 634 -22.70 10.92 -33.37
C LEU A 634 -21.71 11.93 -32.75
N PRO A 635 -21.60 13.15 -33.34
CA PRO A 635 -20.71 14.21 -32.89
C PRO A 635 -20.91 14.60 -31.42
N PHE A 636 -19.83 15.00 -30.77
CA PHE A 636 -19.80 15.31 -29.34
C PHE A 636 -20.81 16.40 -28.93
N ASP A 637 -20.98 17.46 -29.73
CA ASP A 637 -21.95 18.53 -29.49
C ASP A 637 -23.41 18.06 -29.51
N ILE A 638 -23.74 17.08 -30.33
CA ILE A 638 -25.07 16.43 -30.35
C ILE A 638 -25.26 15.63 -29.08
N ARG A 639 -24.23 14.84 -28.65
CA ARG A 639 -24.29 14.09 -27.42
C ARG A 639 -24.51 14.97 -26.19
N GLN A 640 -23.81 16.09 -26.10
CA GLN A 640 -23.98 17.05 -24.99
C GLN A 640 -25.41 17.65 -24.97
N ARG A 641 -26.01 17.92 -26.11
CA ARG A 641 -27.40 18.35 -26.16
C ARG A 641 -28.37 17.29 -25.66
N LEU A 642 -28.18 16.02 -26.07
CA LEU A 642 -29.02 14.90 -25.60
C LEU A 642 -28.91 14.70 -24.09
N VAL A 643 -27.70 14.85 -23.53
CA VAL A 643 -27.47 14.80 -22.07
C VAL A 643 -28.19 15.96 -21.37
N ALA A 644 -28.17 17.17 -21.93
CA ALA A 644 -28.80 18.34 -21.37
C ALA A 644 -30.36 18.23 -21.41
N GLU A 645 -30.91 17.61 -22.46
CA GLU A 645 -32.36 17.37 -22.59
C GLU A 645 -32.90 16.33 -21.60
N ALA A 646 -32.03 15.41 -21.13
CA ALA A 646 -32.32 14.36 -20.16
C ALA A 646 -33.60 13.55 -20.45
N LYS A 647 -33.80 13.22 -21.73
CA LYS A 647 -34.96 12.43 -22.21
C LYS A 647 -34.50 11.12 -22.85
N PRO A 648 -35.26 10.03 -22.73
CA PRO A 648 -35.00 8.80 -23.48
C PRO A 648 -35.01 9.04 -25.00
N VAL A 649 -34.07 8.46 -25.68
CA VAL A 649 -33.93 8.58 -27.14
C VAL A 649 -33.83 7.19 -27.77
N VAL A 650 -34.50 6.95 -28.85
CA VAL A 650 -34.38 5.72 -29.64
C VAL A 650 -33.11 5.82 -30.51
N PRO A 651 -32.05 5.03 -30.28
CA PRO A 651 -30.78 5.15 -30.99
C PRO A 651 -30.89 5.09 -32.52
N ASN A 652 -31.82 4.33 -33.03
CA ASN A 652 -32.10 4.25 -34.48
C ASN A 652 -32.46 5.62 -35.12
N GLN A 653 -33.04 6.53 -34.34
CA GLN A 653 -33.42 7.89 -34.82
C GLN A 653 -32.21 8.83 -34.86
N LEU A 654 -31.13 8.48 -34.20
CA LEU A 654 -29.86 9.25 -34.17
C LEU A 654 -28.89 8.82 -35.27
N VAL A 655 -29.15 7.71 -35.96
CA VAL A 655 -28.33 7.31 -37.09
C VAL A 655 -28.54 8.30 -38.23
N PRO A 656 -27.49 8.94 -38.77
CA PRO A 656 -27.63 9.88 -39.88
C PRO A 656 -28.30 9.26 -41.10
N PRO A 657 -29.20 9.97 -41.78
CA PRO A 657 -29.88 9.42 -42.96
C PRO A 657 -28.93 9.18 -44.14
N THR A 658 -27.81 9.89 -44.18
CA THR A 658 -26.73 9.66 -45.16
C THR A 658 -25.49 9.29 -44.41
N LEU A 659 -25.01 8.07 -44.58
CA LEU A 659 -23.79 7.56 -43.91
C LEU A 659 -22.56 7.89 -44.77
N PRO A 660 -21.41 8.17 -44.12
CA PRO A 660 -20.12 8.26 -44.81
C PRO A 660 -19.76 6.93 -45.50
N ASP A 661 -18.99 7.03 -46.61
CA ASP A 661 -18.53 5.89 -47.37
C ASP A 661 -17.86 4.80 -46.50
N GLY A 662 -18.25 3.55 -46.66
CA GLY A 662 -17.71 2.40 -45.99
C GLY A 662 -18.28 2.16 -44.57
N ILE A 663 -19.34 2.88 -44.16
CA ILE A 663 -20.05 2.65 -42.89
C ILE A 663 -21.43 2.06 -43.17
N THR A 664 -21.71 0.88 -42.64
CA THR A 664 -23.01 0.22 -42.74
C THR A 664 -24.01 0.72 -41.69
N PRO A 665 -25.32 0.61 -41.92
CA PRO A 665 -26.34 1.00 -40.93
C PRO A 665 -26.18 0.29 -39.57
N ILE A 666 -25.76 -0.97 -39.57
CA ILE A 666 -25.49 -1.72 -38.34
C ILE A 666 -24.29 -1.12 -37.57
N GLU A 667 -23.22 -0.79 -38.27
CA GLU A 667 -22.03 -0.16 -37.68
C GLU A 667 -22.36 1.22 -37.14
N ALA A 668 -23.15 2.00 -37.88
CA ALA A 668 -23.59 3.32 -37.45
C ALA A 668 -24.45 3.25 -36.18
N LEU A 669 -25.41 2.31 -36.11
CA LEU A 669 -26.23 2.12 -34.93
C LEU A 669 -25.38 1.64 -33.72
N CYS A 670 -24.45 0.71 -33.93
CA CYS A 670 -23.49 0.32 -32.90
C CYS A 670 -22.68 1.52 -32.39
N ALA A 671 -22.21 2.40 -33.30
CA ALA A 671 -21.43 3.59 -32.95
C ALA A 671 -22.25 4.58 -32.13
N VAL A 672 -23.52 4.84 -32.50
CA VAL A 672 -24.44 5.68 -31.72
C VAL A 672 -24.62 5.16 -30.31
N VAL A 673 -24.96 3.87 -30.15
CA VAL A 673 -25.17 3.25 -28.84
C VAL A 673 -23.88 3.22 -28.04
N TRP A 674 -22.75 2.93 -28.68
CA TRP A 674 -21.43 2.95 -28.03
C TRP A 674 -21.07 4.32 -27.49
N ALA A 675 -21.26 5.37 -28.28
CA ALA A 675 -20.98 6.75 -27.88
C ALA A 675 -21.86 7.18 -26.69
N MET A 676 -23.17 6.89 -26.76
CA MET A 676 -24.10 7.16 -25.65
C MET A 676 -23.76 6.35 -24.39
N ALA A 677 -23.28 5.11 -24.57
CA ALA A 677 -22.84 4.28 -23.45
C ALA A 677 -21.60 4.83 -22.73
N GLN A 678 -20.67 5.45 -23.45
CA GLN A 678 -19.53 6.13 -22.85
C GLN A 678 -19.98 7.35 -21.99
N ASP A 679 -21.04 8.04 -22.42
CA ASP A 679 -21.64 9.14 -21.67
C ASP A 679 -22.63 8.64 -20.59
N GLY A 680 -22.57 7.38 -20.19
CA GLY A 680 -23.32 6.84 -19.06
C GLY A 680 -24.79 6.52 -19.33
N ALA A 681 -25.26 6.48 -20.57
CA ALA A 681 -26.66 6.21 -20.92
C ALA A 681 -27.17 4.88 -20.34
N THR A 682 -28.42 4.84 -19.88
CA THR A 682 -29.09 3.64 -19.37
C THR A 682 -30.29 3.25 -20.25
N LEU A 683 -30.56 1.95 -20.35
CA LEU A 683 -31.74 1.44 -21.03
C LEU A 683 -32.99 1.73 -20.18
N GLU A 684 -33.92 2.44 -20.75
CA GLU A 684 -35.27 2.73 -20.21
C GLU A 684 -36.37 2.18 -21.14
N PRO A 685 -37.63 2.08 -20.72
CA PRO A 685 -38.70 1.52 -21.57
C PRO A 685 -38.86 2.21 -22.92
N ASP A 686 -38.63 3.52 -22.95
CA ASP A 686 -38.85 4.38 -24.14
C ASP A 686 -37.56 4.65 -24.92
N GLY A 687 -36.41 4.02 -24.58
CA GLY A 687 -35.16 4.23 -25.27
C GLY A 687 -33.93 4.31 -24.37
N LEU A 688 -32.80 4.79 -24.90
CA LEU A 688 -31.61 5.08 -24.08
C LEU A 688 -31.76 6.47 -23.45
N LEU A 689 -31.70 6.55 -22.14
CA LEU A 689 -31.64 7.80 -21.39
C LEU A 689 -30.17 8.22 -21.29
N PRO A 690 -29.77 9.30 -22.01
CA PRO A 690 -28.44 9.86 -21.83
C PRO A 690 -28.35 10.40 -20.42
N LYS A 691 -27.34 9.97 -19.71
CA LYS A 691 -26.95 10.57 -18.43
C LYS A 691 -25.59 11.18 -18.65
N ARG A 692 -25.42 12.42 -18.23
CA ARG A 692 -24.06 12.86 -17.96
C ARG A 692 -23.47 11.76 -17.04
N ALA A 693 -22.36 11.17 -17.39
CA ALA A 693 -21.66 10.29 -16.49
C ALA A 693 -21.25 11.14 -15.28
N LEU A 694 -22.18 11.31 -14.36
CA LEU A 694 -21.82 11.42 -12.96
C LEU A 694 -21.15 10.07 -12.72
N GLN A 695 -19.83 10.07 -12.76
CA GLN A 695 -19.08 8.99 -12.13
C GLN A 695 -19.72 8.87 -10.76
N GLU A 696 -20.38 7.76 -10.47
CA GLU A 696 -20.84 7.48 -9.12
C GLU A 696 -19.60 7.34 -8.26
N GLY A 697 -19.13 8.45 -7.74
CA GLY A 697 -17.90 8.63 -6.99
C GLY A 697 -16.83 9.44 -7.74
N PRO A 698 -15.92 10.06 -7.02
CA PRO A 698 -14.80 10.79 -7.59
C PRO A 698 -13.88 9.86 -8.38
N VAL A 699 -13.23 10.41 -9.39
CA VAL A 699 -12.22 9.75 -10.21
C VAL A 699 -11.19 9.04 -9.32
N GLU A 700 -10.71 7.89 -9.79
CA GLU A 700 -9.63 7.20 -9.08
C GLU A 700 -8.45 8.16 -8.82
N GLN A 701 -7.87 8.06 -7.63
CA GLN A 701 -6.93 9.03 -7.08
C GLN A 701 -5.74 9.36 -7.99
N ASN A 702 -5.11 8.34 -8.60
CA ASN A 702 -3.96 8.58 -9.47
C ASN A 702 -4.40 9.28 -10.76
N ARG A 703 -5.57 8.91 -11.29
CA ARG A 703 -6.12 9.55 -12.47
C ARG A 703 -6.55 11.00 -12.19
N ALA A 704 -7.15 11.28 -11.03
CA ALA A 704 -7.48 12.66 -10.62
C ALA A 704 -6.20 13.52 -10.49
N ARG A 705 -5.11 12.94 -9.98
CA ARG A 705 -3.82 13.62 -9.92
C ARG A 705 -3.21 13.86 -11.30
N GLU A 706 -3.26 12.88 -12.19
CA GLU A 706 -2.82 13.04 -13.59
C GLU A 706 -3.60 14.13 -14.29
N MET A 707 -4.93 14.10 -14.18
CA MET A 707 -5.80 15.13 -14.75
C MET A 707 -5.45 16.53 -14.22
N ALA A 708 -5.13 16.67 -12.94
CA ALA A 708 -4.68 17.93 -12.37
C ALA A 708 -3.33 18.38 -12.97
N MET A 709 -2.39 17.46 -13.21
CA MET A 709 -1.10 17.80 -13.82
C MET A 709 -1.20 18.11 -15.32
N GLU A 710 -2.13 17.49 -16.03
CA GLU A 710 -2.38 17.71 -17.46
C GLU A 710 -3.17 18.98 -17.74
N LEU A 711 -4.09 19.37 -16.83
CA LEU A 711 -5.02 20.48 -17.04
C LEU A 711 -4.35 21.86 -16.95
N PHE A 712 -3.37 22.02 -16.04
CA PHE A 712 -2.74 23.31 -15.83
C PHE A 712 -1.55 23.53 -16.78
N PRO A 713 -1.52 24.68 -17.50
CA PRO A 713 -0.41 24.99 -18.37
C PRO A 713 0.87 25.33 -17.57
N PRO A 714 2.06 25.24 -18.18
CA PRO A 714 3.33 25.54 -17.51
C PRO A 714 3.37 26.91 -16.82
N GLU A 715 2.67 27.91 -17.39
CA GLU A 715 2.58 29.27 -16.86
C GLU A 715 1.85 29.34 -15.52
N ALA A 716 1.02 28.34 -15.19
CA ALA A 716 0.37 28.22 -13.89
C ALA A 716 1.37 27.91 -12.77
N ARG A 717 2.56 27.39 -13.11
CA ARG A 717 3.63 27.01 -12.17
C ARG A 717 3.12 26.09 -11.07
N LEU A 718 2.29 25.09 -11.45
CA LEU A 718 1.82 24.03 -10.56
C LEU A 718 2.99 23.09 -10.24
N ARG A 719 3.47 23.15 -9.00
CA ARG A 719 4.65 22.42 -8.55
C ARG A 719 4.32 21.01 -8.05
N LYS A 720 3.18 20.87 -7.38
CA LYS A 720 2.80 19.64 -6.72
C LYS A 720 1.28 19.51 -6.63
N VAL A 721 0.79 18.30 -6.85
CA VAL A 721 -0.58 17.90 -6.53
C VAL A 721 -0.52 16.95 -5.35
N GLY A 722 -0.93 17.43 -4.18
CA GLY A 722 -1.14 16.64 -2.98
C GLY A 722 -2.58 16.11 -2.95
N MET A 723 -2.85 15.12 -2.10
CA MET A 723 -4.17 14.51 -2.00
C MET A 723 -4.51 14.24 -0.53
N GLU A 724 -5.69 14.66 -0.11
CA GLU A 724 -6.31 14.25 1.14
C GLU A 724 -7.40 13.23 0.83
N ILE A 725 -7.00 11.97 0.67
CA ILE A 725 -7.83 10.88 0.14
C ILE A 725 -9.12 10.69 0.96
N HIS A 726 -8.99 10.77 2.29
CA HIS A 726 -10.11 10.62 3.23
C HIS A 726 -11.16 11.74 3.14
N ARG A 727 -10.77 12.92 2.62
CA ARG A 727 -11.66 14.05 2.35
C ARG A 727 -12.03 14.19 0.89
N LYS A 728 -11.48 13.29 0.04
CA LYS A 728 -11.60 13.38 -1.42
C LYS A 728 -11.21 14.76 -1.93
N ARG A 729 -10.04 15.25 -1.48
CA ARG A 729 -9.56 16.60 -1.73
C ARG A 729 -8.22 16.59 -2.44
N LEU A 730 -8.12 17.35 -3.53
CA LEU A 730 -6.86 17.64 -4.21
C LEU A 730 -6.26 18.93 -3.63
N MET A 731 -4.97 18.89 -3.32
CA MET A 731 -4.22 20.02 -2.78
C MET A 731 -3.22 20.51 -3.84
N LEU A 732 -3.57 21.56 -4.54
CA LEU A 732 -2.71 22.17 -5.57
C LEU A 732 -1.69 23.07 -4.90
N THR A 733 -0.42 22.87 -5.20
CA THR A 733 0.68 23.70 -4.70
C THR A 733 1.32 24.44 -5.87
N PHE A 734 0.98 25.72 -6.01
CA PHE A 734 1.58 26.62 -6.99
C PHE A 734 2.80 27.33 -6.40
N ASP A 735 3.69 27.82 -7.24
CA ASP A 735 4.80 28.68 -6.79
C ASP A 735 4.26 30.00 -6.22
N PHE A 736 3.21 30.56 -6.83
CA PHE A 736 2.55 31.81 -6.44
C PHE A 736 1.04 31.58 -6.24
N PRO A 737 0.62 31.02 -5.12
CA PRO A 737 -0.76 30.55 -4.95
C PRO A 737 -1.80 31.68 -5.02
N GLN A 738 -1.45 32.91 -4.61
CA GLN A 738 -2.41 34.04 -4.62
C GLN A 738 -2.80 34.48 -6.03
N THR A 739 -1.84 34.56 -6.93
CA THR A 739 -2.09 34.91 -8.34
C THR A 739 -2.63 33.73 -9.11
N ALA A 740 -2.11 32.52 -8.86
CA ALA A 740 -2.54 31.31 -9.53
C ALA A 740 -4.02 30.98 -9.23
N THR A 741 -4.47 31.09 -7.99
CA THR A 741 -5.87 30.81 -7.61
C THR A 741 -6.84 31.78 -8.28
N GLN A 742 -6.47 33.05 -8.46
CA GLN A 742 -7.33 34.03 -9.15
C GLN A 742 -7.31 33.83 -10.67
N LYS A 743 -6.14 33.61 -11.26
CA LYS A 743 -5.96 33.52 -12.71
C LYS A 743 -6.50 32.22 -13.30
N TRP A 744 -6.45 31.13 -12.54
CA TRP A 744 -6.78 29.79 -13.01
C TRP A 744 -8.02 29.21 -12.30
N ILE A 745 -8.89 30.06 -11.76
CA ILE A 745 -10.08 29.63 -11.01
C ILE A 745 -10.97 28.72 -11.86
N ASP A 746 -11.18 29.05 -13.14
CA ASP A 746 -11.99 28.25 -14.06
C ASP A 746 -11.42 26.83 -14.27
N LEU A 747 -10.09 26.68 -14.29
CA LEU A 747 -9.44 25.38 -14.39
C LEU A 747 -9.52 24.60 -13.07
N ILE A 748 -9.51 25.29 -11.93
CA ILE A 748 -9.71 24.69 -10.61
C ILE A 748 -11.14 24.15 -10.53
N ASP A 749 -12.13 24.92 -10.90
CA ASP A 749 -13.55 24.52 -10.92
C ASP A 749 -13.77 23.37 -11.91
N GLN A 750 -13.17 23.45 -13.12
CA GLN A 750 -13.21 22.36 -14.11
C GLN A 750 -12.60 21.07 -13.58
N LEU A 751 -11.50 21.16 -12.82
CA LEU A 751 -10.85 19.99 -12.21
C LEU A 751 -11.76 19.38 -11.14
N GLU A 752 -12.40 20.19 -10.31
CA GLU A 752 -13.35 19.74 -9.29
C GLU A 752 -14.54 19.04 -9.92
N GLU A 753 -15.15 19.66 -10.94
CA GLU A 753 -16.27 19.08 -11.70
C GLU A 753 -15.89 17.77 -12.41
N SER A 754 -14.71 17.73 -13.06
CA SER A 754 -14.30 16.58 -13.87
C SER A 754 -13.82 15.40 -13.04
N THR A 755 -13.31 15.65 -11.85
CA THR A 755 -12.77 14.60 -10.95
C THR A 755 -13.72 14.18 -9.85
N GLY A 756 -14.67 15.05 -9.45
CA GLY A 756 -15.49 14.86 -8.25
C GLY A 756 -14.70 14.94 -6.94
N TRP A 757 -13.48 15.50 -6.99
CA TRP A 757 -12.66 15.79 -5.83
C TRP A 757 -12.75 17.28 -5.49
N GLU A 758 -12.93 17.61 -4.22
CA GLU A 758 -12.83 18.99 -3.74
C GLU A 758 -11.42 19.52 -3.98
N VAL A 759 -11.27 20.67 -4.66
CA VAL A 759 -9.95 21.18 -5.03
C VAL A 759 -9.57 22.38 -4.17
N HIS A 760 -8.44 22.29 -3.49
CA HIS A 760 -7.90 23.34 -2.64
C HIS A 760 -6.48 23.73 -3.06
N THR A 761 -6.12 24.98 -2.81
CA THR A 761 -4.77 25.48 -3.04
C THR A 761 -4.04 25.66 -1.73
N THR A 762 -2.75 25.28 -1.70
CA THR A 762 -1.91 25.52 -0.52
C THR A 762 -1.46 26.97 -0.49
N PRO A 763 -1.60 27.68 0.65
CA PRO A 763 -1.31 29.13 0.72
C PRO A 763 0.18 29.48 0.73
N ALA A 764 1.06 28.50 0.85
CA ALA A 764 2.51 28.71 1.02
C ALA A 764 3.18 29.10 -0.31
N THR A 765 3.72 30.31 -0.37
CA THR A 765 4.51 30.81 -1.52
C THR A 765 5.91 30.18 -1.54
N ASN A 766 6.39 29.81 -2.72
CA ASN A 766 7.74 29.32 -2.93
C ASN A 766 8.76 30.49 -2.94
N GLN A 767 9.52 30.65 -1.87
CA GLN A 767 10.52 31.75 -1.77
C GLN A 767 11.63 31.65 -2.82
N GLY A 768 12.04 30.43 -3.20
CA GLY A 768 13.03 30.24 -4.27
C GLY A 768 12.50 30.75 -5.60
N ALA A 769 11.25 30.42 -5.92
CA ALA A 769 10.60 30.86 -7.16
C ALA A 769 10.41 32.39 -7.25
N LEU A 770 10.31 33.12 -6.12
CA LEU A 770 10.31 34.58 -6.12
C LEU A 770 11.62 35.16 -6.65
N GLY A 771 12.76 34.54 -6.29
CA GLY A 771 14.07 34.92 -6.82
C GLY A 771 14.20 34.56 -8.29
N ASP A 772 13.83 33.33 -8.66
CA ASP A 772 13.90 32.86 -10.04
C ASP A 772 13.05 33.74 -10.97
N ALA A 773 11.82 34.08 -10.56
CA ALA A 773 10.95 34.99 -11.30
C ALA A 773 11.57 36.40 -11.48
N LEU A 774 12.31 36.91 -10.49
CA LEU A 774 12.99 38.18 -10.63
C LEU A 774 14.14 38.08 -11.64
N TYR A 775 14.92 36.98 -11.62
CA TYR A 775 15.96 36.75 -12.62
C TYR A 775 15.40 36.56 -14.03
N GLU A 776 14.29 35.85 -14.20
CA GLU A 776 13.62 35.66 -15.49
C GLU A 776 13.08 36.96 -16.09
N LEU A 777 12.58 37.86 -15.25
CA LEU A 777 12.01 39.13 -15.68
C LEU A 777 13.04 40.26 -15.82
N LEU A 778 14.28 40.08 -15.35
CA LEU A 778 15.34 41.09 -15.43
C LEU A 778 15.68 41.39 -16.90
N PRO A 779 15.60 42.67 -17.32
CA PRO A 779 15.94 43.05 -18.70
C PRO A 779 17.42 42.80 -19.02
N THR A 780 17.70 42.53 -20.30
CA THR A 780 19.07 42.32 -20.77
C THR A 780 19.96 43.54 -20.42
N GLY A 781 21.00 43.33 -19.62
CA GLY A 781 21.93 44.36 -19.18
C GLY A 781 21.72 44.80 -17.73
N ALA A 782 20.52 44.63 -17.14
CA ALA A 782 20.30 44.93 -15.72
C ALA A 782 20.90 43.82 -14.82
N LYS A 783 21.40 44.19 -13.64
CA LYS A 783 22.05 43.26 -12.74
C LYS A 783 21.56 43.45 -11.29
N LEU A 784 21.34 42.36 -10.58
CA LEU A 784 21.15 42.37 -9.12
C LEU A 784 22.50 42.67 -8.46
N VAL A 785 22.53 43.68 -7.60
CA VAL A 785 23.73 44.07 -6.85
C VAL A 785 24.01 43.10 -5.70
N LYS A 786 22.94 42.57 -5.10
CA LYS A 786 22.97 41.55 -4.06
C LYS A 786 21.72 40.63 -4.14
N SER A 787 21.75 39.51 -3.43
CA SER A 787 20.62 38.63 -3.34
C SER A 787 19.38 39.35 -2.80
N PRO A 788 18.17 39.11 -3.37
CA PRO A 788 16.93 39.72 -2.92
C PRO A 788 16.58 39.31 -1.48
N SER A 789 15.91 40.20 -0.76
CA SER A 789 15.35 39.90 0.56
C SER A 789 13.82 39.70 0.45
N TYR A 790 13.28 38.65 1.05
CA TYR A 790 11.88 38.27 0.92
C TYR A 790 11.10 38.51 2.24
N TYR A 791 10.05 39.33 2.20
CA TYR A 791 9.14 39.61 3.29
C TYR A 791 7.76 39.06 2.98
N ILE A 792 7.59 37.80 3.28
CA ILE A 792 6.40 37.01 2.88
C ILE A 792 5.13 37.58 3.48
N ASP A 793 5.15 37.96 4.76
CA ASP A 793 3.99 38.54 5.48
C ASP A 793 3.54 39.87 4.89
N LYS A 794 4.47 40.65 4.36
CA LYS A 794 4.21 41.95 3.74
C LYS A 794 3.96 41.87 2.25
N ARG A 795 4.19 40.69 1.67
CA ARG A 795 4.19 40.47 0.20
C ARG A 795 5.11 41.42 -0.52
N GLU A 796 6.34 41.56 -0.03
CA GLU A 796 7.36 42.45 -0.59
C GLU A 796 8.66 41.69 -0.85
N VAL A 797 9.30 41.99 -1.97
CA VAL A 797 10.65 41.55 -2.31
C VAL A 797 11.50 42.80 -2.48
N VAL A 798 12.58 42.88 -1.74
CA VAL A 798 13.53 44.01 -1.79
C VAL A 798 14.76 43.61 -2.58
N ALA A 799 15.08 44.34 -3.66
CA ALA A 799 16.22 44.06 -4.48
C ALA A 799 16.92 45.36 -4.94
N ASP A 800 18.25 45.38 -4.94
CA ASP A 800 19.06 46.48 -5.46
C ASP A 800 19.45 46.09 -6.91
N ILE A 801 19.01 46.93 -7.86
CA ILE A 801 19.22 46.67 -9.32
C ILE A 801 20.08 47.81 -9.90
N ALA A 802 21.13 47.42 -10.59
CA ALA A 802 22.00 48.32 -11.36
C ALA A 802 21.68 48.26 -12.86
N ASP A 803 22.06 49.29 -13.58
CA ASP A 803 21.98 49.38 -15.04
C ASP A 803 20.58 49.23 -15.64
N ILE A 804 19.56 49.82 -14.96
CA ILE A 804 18.16 49.82 -15.39
C ILE A 804 17.59 51.25 -15.50
N SER A 805 16.84 51.54 -16.58
CA SER A 805 16.13 52.81 -16.71
C SER A 805 14.89 52.87 -15.81
N ALA A 806 14.41 54.09 -15.50
CA ALA A 806 13.23 54.26 -14.62
C ALA A 806 11.96 53.64 -15.25
N ASP A 807 11.78 53.78 -16.57
CA ASP A 807 10.60 53.21 -17.26
C ASP A 807 10.66 51.70 -17.32
N THR A 808 11.83 51.13 -17.60
CA THR A 808 12.05 49.67 -17.58
C THR A 808 11.89 49.08 -16.17
N LEU A 809 12.30 49.80 -15.13
CA LEU A 809 12.13 49.43 -13.74
C LEU A 809 10.63 49.43 -13.35
N SER A 810 9.88 50.42 -13.83
CA SER A 810 8.43 50.49 -13.60
C SER A 810 7.70 49.29 -14.25
N ALA A 811 8.07 48.96 -15.48
CA ALA A 811 7.54 47.80 -16.18
C ALA A 811 7.88 46.49 -15.47
N LEU A 812 9.16 46.34 -15.05
CA LEU A 812 9.61 45.18 -14.27
C LEU A 812 8.81 45.01 -12.97
N LYS A 813 8.56 46.05 -12.23
CA LYS A 813 7.74 46.04 -10.99
C LYS A 813 6.31 45.61 -11.27
N ALA A 814 5.72 46.06 -12.36
CA ALA A 814 4.36 45.69 -12.75
C ALA A 814 4.29 44.19 -13.13
N MET A 815 5.18 43.75 -14.00
CA MET A 815 5.25 42.35 -14.43
C MET A 815 5.55 41.42 -13.26
N TYR A 816 6.42 41.81 -12.35
CA TYR A 816 6.75 41.01 -11.17
C TYR A 816 5.55 40.87 -10.20
N LEU A 817 4.83 41.98 -9.98
CA LEU A 817 3.62 41.99 -9.17
C LEU A 817 2.52 41.10 -9.79
N GLU A 818 2.32 41.22 -11.10
CA GLU A 818 1.33 40.44 -11.84
C GLU A 818 1.62 38.93 -11.77
N LEU A 819 2.89 38.56 -11.95
CA LEU A 819 3.31 37.15 -11.95
C LEU A 819 3.26 36.54 -10.54
N THR A 820 3.82 37.25 -9.55
CA THR A 820 4.07 36.67 -8.22
C THR A 820 3.07 37.06 -7.14
N GLY A 821 2.36 38.19 -7.33
CA GLY A 821 1.53 38.82 -6.29
C GLY A 821 2.33 39.56 -5.20
N PHE A 822 3.66 39.73 -5.41
CA PHE A 822 4.56 40.42 -4.49
C PHE A 822 5.03 41.75 -5.07
N LYS A 823 5.06 42.80 -4.25
CA LYS A 823 5.61 44.10 -4.64
C LYS A 823 7.12 44.07 -4.66
N LEU A 824 7.72 44.46 -5.78
CA LEU A 824 9.16 44.61 -5.91
C LEU A 824 9.58 46.02 -5.43
N ILE A 825 10.25 46.06 -4.29
CA ILE A 825 10.85 47.31 -3.72
C ILE A 825 12.30 47.38 -4.19
N THR A 826 12.67 48.43 -4.86
CA THR A 826 14.01 48.56 -5.46
C THR A 826 14.65 49.86 -5.09
N SER A 827 15.96 49.82 -4.80
CA SER A 827 16.88 50.98 -4.87
C SER A 827 17.69 50.92 -6.16
N VAL A 828 17.75 52.02 -6.90
CA VAL A 828 18.61 52.14 -8.11
C VAL A 828 20.00 52.57 -7.63
N VAL A 829 20.96 51.69 -7.81
CA VAL A 829 22.37 52.01 -7.52
C VAL A 829 23.01 52.44 -8.83
N ALA A 830 23.34 53.74 -8.90
CA ALA A 830 24.13 54.27 -10.04
C ALA A 830 25.55 53.72 -9.96
N SER A 831 26.01 53.12 -11.06
CA SER A 831 27.40 52.67 -11.21
C SER A 831 28.32 53.88 -11.21
N GLY A 832 28.91 54.26 -10.07
CA GLY A 832 29.96 55.26 -9.99
C GLY A 832 30.06 55.99 -8.69
N GLY A 833 31.10 55.71 -7.93
CA GLY A 833 31.58 56.57 -6.82
C GLY A 833 31.56 55.91 -5.45
N GLY A 834 32.75 55.52 -5.02
CA GLY A 834 32.96 55.04 -3.64
C GLY A 834 32.78 56.11 -2.61
N VAL A 835 32.23 55.75 -1.45
CA VAL A 835 32.55 56.42 -0.18
C VAL A 835 32.60 55.36 0.92
N THR A 836 33.72 55.41 1.58
CA THR A 836 34.10 54.74 2.82
C THR A 836 33.21 55.06 4.01
N SER A 837 32.93 54.11 4.83
CA SER A 837 33.02 54.24 6.33
C SER A 837 33.02 52.84 6.98
N ALA A 838 34.12 52.54 7.45
CA ALA A 838 34.62 52.18 8.78
C ALA A 838 33.72 51.31 9.66
N GLY A 839 34.24 50.15 9.99
CA GLY A 839 33.95 49.55 11.27
C GLY A 839 34.05 48.05 11.34
N SER A 840 35.21 47.58 11.61
CA SER A 840 35.74 46.34 12.20
C SER A 840 36.12 45.25 11.17
N SER A 841 37.42 45.27 10.95
CA SER A 841 38.19 44.33 10.20
C SER A 841 38.33 42.99 10.90
N ALA A 842 37.92 41.92 10.17
CA ALA A 842 38.67 40.69 10.24
C ALA A 842 39.29 40.44 8.85
N PRO A 843 40.56 39.99 8.75
CA PRO A 843 41.25 39.93 7.50
C PRO A 843 40.66 38.92 6.54
N ALA A 844 40.53 39.34 5.29
CA ALA A 844 40.17 38.41 4.20
C ALA A 844 41.26 37.34 4.01
N PRO A 845 40.93 36.08 4.00
CA PRO A 845 41.85 35.03 3.63
C PRO A 845 41.94 34.98 2.10
N THR A 846 43.12 35.26 1.57
CA THR A 846 43.53 34.86 0.23
C THR A 846 43.71 33.33 0.24
N ASN A 847 42.66 32.55 -0.03
CA ASN A 847 42.80 31.15 -0.42
C ASN A 847 41.59 30.75 -1.23
N LYS A 848 41.82 30.03 -2.34
CA LYS A 848 40.78 29.36 -3.10
C LYS A 848 39.96 28.46 -2.17
N GLN A 849 38.66 28.66 -2.13
CA GLN A 849 37.73 27.73 -1.46
C GLN A 849 37.94 26.32 -1.97
N MET A 850 37.98 25.35 -1.07
CA MET A 850 37.98 23.93 -1.42
C MET A 850 36.66 23.56 -2.13
N GLU A 851 36.70 22.51 -2.93
CA GLU A 851 35.46 21.88 -3.44
C GLU A 851 34.63 21.42 -2.22
N ILE A 852 33.33 21.62 -2.28
CA ILE A 852 32.44 21.49 -1.10
C ILE A 852 32.46 20.09 -0.47
N ASN A 853 32.52 19.03 -1.29
CA ASN A 853 32.55 17.66 -0.78
C ASN A 853 33.92 17.35 -0.15
N ALA A 854 34.99 17.90 -0.69
CA ALA A 854 36.32 17.79 -0.09
C ALA A 854 36.35 18.54 1.26
N ALA A 855 35.73 19.72 1.36
CA ALA A 855 35.59 20.46 2.61
C ALA A 855 34.78 19.66 3.64
N TYR A 856 33.65 19.04 3.27
CA TYR A 856 32.90 18.13 4.15
C TYR A 856 33.72 16.91 4.61
N GLY A 857 34.53 16.34 3.71
CA GLY A 857 35.42 15.22 4.04
C GLY A 857 36.45 15.61 5.11
N VAL A 858 37.13 16.75 4.94
CA VAL A 858 38.13 17.26 5.92
C VAL A 858 37.48 17.58 7.26
N ILE A 859 36.29 18.23 7.25
CA ILE A 859 35.56 18.57 8.48
C ILE A 859 35.14 17.32 9.23
N LYS A 860 34.57 16.32 8.52
CA LYS A 860 34.17 15.05 9.11
C LYS A 860 35.37 14.29 9.68
N LEU A 861 36.50 14.26 8.98
CA LEU A 861 37.71 13.56 9.44
C LEU A 861 38.21 14.12 10.78
N VAL A 862 38.15 15.41 11.01
CA VAL A 862 38.68 16.08 12.21
C VAL A 862 37.69 16.10 13.37
N LEU A 863 36.36 16.12 13.09
CA LEU A 863 35.33 16.32 14.10
C LEU A 863 34.40 15.11 14.29
N ALA A 864 34.58 13.99 13.58
CA ALA A 864 33.70 12.82 13.69
C ALA A 864 33.74 12.19 15.10
N ASP A 865 34.91 12.08 15.69
CA ASP A 865 35.14 11.55 17.06
C ASP A 865 34.80 12.57 18.17
N LYS A 866 34.44 13.82 17.79
CA LYS A 866 34.12 14.94 18.64
C LYS A 866 32.64 15.29 18.71
N GLY A 867 31.79 14.33 18.27
CA GLY A 867 30.35 14.44 18.36
C GLY A 867 29.68 15.27 17.25
N LEU A 868 30.37 15.53 16.13
CA LEU A 868 29.78 16.09 14.92
C LEU A 868 28.99 15.01 14.19
N TYR A 869 27.69 15.18 13.99
CA TYR A 869 26.89 14.22 13.25
C TYR A 869 26.26 14.76 11.96
N LYS A 870 26.25 16.08 11.74
CA LYS A 870 25.75 16.65 10.48
C LYS A 870 26.50 17.90 10.07
N THR A 871 26.76 18.03 8.78
CA THR A 871 27.23 19.26 8.11
C THR A 871 26.20 19.68 7.07
N SER A 872 25.95 20.97 6.92
CA SER A 872 25.03 21.51 5.91
C SER A 872 25.50 22.85 5.40
N LEU A 873 25.41 23.08 4.07
CA LEU A 873 25.72 24.38 3.47
C LEU A 873 24.52 25.32 3.67
N LYS A 874 24.76 26.51 4.25
CA LYS A 874 23.72 27.51 4.45
C LYS A 874 24.32 28.92 4.33
N GLY A 875 23.78 29.72 3.43
CA GLY A 875 24.20 31.11 3.27
C GLY A 875 25.69 31.31 2.89
N GLY A 876 26.26 30.37 2.12
CA GLY A 876 27.67 30.41 1.71
C GLY A 876 28.67 29.94 2.78
N GLY A 877 28.20 29.52 3.94
CA GLY A 877 28.99 28.89 5.02
C GLY A 877 28.50 27.49 5.36
N ILE A 878 29.33 26.71 6.05
CA ILE A 878 28.98 25.35 6.49
C ILE A 878 28.52 25.40 7.96
N VAL A 879 27.31 24.89 8.21
CA VAL A 879 26.75 24.74 9.56
C VAL A 879 27.07 23.34 10.08
N LEU A 880 27.69 23.29 11.25
CA LEU A 880 28.09 22.08 11.96
C LEU A 880 27.03 21.75 13.01
N THR A 881 26.49 20.56 12.99
CA THR A 881 25.47 20.14 13.95
C THR A 881 26.06 19.10 14.91
N PHE A 882 26.07 19.45 16.18
CA PHE A 882 26.43 18.60 17.32
C PHE A 882 25.16 18.31 18.14
N ILE A 883 25.25 17.40 19.14
CA ILE A 883 24.11 17.09 20.01
C ILE A 883 23.58 18.34 20.70
N SER A 884 24.51 19.26 21.06
CA SER A 884 24.18 20.60 21.55
C SER A 884 25.20 21.64 21.08
N PRO A 885 24.86 22.94 21.06
CA PRO A 885 25.82 24.00 20.79
C PRO A 885 27.01 23.96 21.73
N GLN A 886 26.79 23.63 23.01
CA GLN A 886 27.81 23.55 24.06
C GLN A 886 28.91 22.54 23.73
N VAL A 887 28.53 21.35 23.19
CA VAL A 887 29.51 20.37 22.73
C VAL A 887 30.32 20.92 21.55
N GLY A 888 29.66 21.55 20.57
CA GLY A 888 30.36 22.18 19.45
C GLY A 888 31.32 23.26 19.85
N MET A 889 30.97 24.12 20.84
CA MET A 889 31.82 25.20 21.34
C MET A 889 33.12 24.70 21.98
N ARG A 890 33.16 23.49 22.50
CA ARG A 890 34.41 22.90 23.06
C ARG A 890 35.49 22.73 22.01
N HIS A 891 35.09 22.64 20.73
CA HIS A 891 35.95 22.41 19.58
C HIS A 891 36.13 23.65 18.71
N GLN A 892 35.91 24.85 19.29
CA GLN A 892 35.96 26.14 18.55
C GLN A 892 37.32 26.40 17.91
N ALA A 893 38.39 25.93 18.52
CA ALA A 893 39.73 26.10 17.97
C ALA A 893 39.95 25.29 16.67
N GLU A 894 39.52 24.05 16.68
CA GLU A 894 39.54 23.17 15.52
C GLU A 894 38.60 23.67 14.42
N ILE A 895 37.39 24.15 14.80
CA ILE A 895 36.44 24.72 13.86
C ILE A 895 37.02 25.94 13.16
N ASN A 896 37.70 26.81 13.90
CA ASN A 896 38.37 27.98 13.30
C ASN A 896 39.52 27.58 12.36
N ALA A 897 40.33 26.57 12.74
CA ALA A 897 41.36 26.01 11.86
C ALA A 897 40.78 25.40 10.60
N LEU A 898 39.71 24.63 10.70
CA LEU A 898 38.99 24.06 9.57
C LEU A 898 38.36 25.12 8.65
N SER A 899 37.84 26.21 9.23
CA SER A 899 37.33 27.35 8.46
C SER A 899 38.43 27.97 7.60
N ALA A 900 39.62 28.19 8.20
CA ALA A 900 40.80 28.68 7.45
C ALA A 900 41.30 27.68 6.40
N GLN A 901 41.28 26.39 6.71
CA GLN A 901 41.76 25.33 5.80
C GLN A 901 40.81 25.12 4.63
N THR A 902 39.48 25.11 4.85
CA THR A 902 38.49 24.85 3.80
C THR A 902 38.09 26.07 2.99
N GLY A 903 38.36 27.28 3.51
CA GLY A 903 37.91 28.53 2.91
C GLY A 903 36.43 28.84 3.06
N TYR A 904 35.69 28.04 3.86
CA TYR A 904 34.29 28.27 4.19
C TYR A 904 34.15 28.83 5.59
N PRO A 905 33.27 29.83 5.81
CA PRO A 905 32.84 30.18 7.16
C PRO A 905 32.14 29.00 7.82
N LEU A 906 32.63 28.54 8.97
CA LEU A 906 32.01 27.45 9.73
C LEU A 906 31.24 28.05 10.92
N SER A 907 30.02 27.54 11.16
CA SER A 907 29.19 27.94 12.29
C SER A 907 28.55 26.73 12.96
N ILE A 908 28.29 26.80 14.26
CA ILE A 908 27.62 25.76 15.03
C ILE A 908 26.11 25.96 14.94
N HIS A 909 25.36 24.90 14.74
CA HIS A 909 23.90 24.94 14.75
C HIS A 909 23.37 25.38 16.13
N PRO A 910 22.49 26.39 16.20
CA PRO A 910 22.15 27.03 17.50
C PRO A 910 21.18 26.20 18.37
N HIS A 911 20.50 25.21 17.81
CA HIS A 911 19.50 24.45 18.58
C HIS A 911 20.02 23.04 18.93
N PRO A 912 19.80 22.58 20.19
CA PRO A 912 20.18 21.23 20.62
C PRO A 912 19.22 20.17 20.10
N ASN A 913 19.69 18.93 20.01
CA ASN A 913 18.86 17.76 19.79
C ASN A 913 18.23 17.31 21.12
N GLN A 914 17.09 17.88 21.45
CA GLN A 914 16.41 17.61 22.71
C GLN A 914 16.04 16.14 22.92
N GLN A 915 15.65 15.43 21.86
CA GLN A 915 15.29 14.01 21.94
C GLN A 915 16.48 13.16 22.36
N GLU A 916 17.64 13.39 21.78
CA GLU A 916 18.85 12.63 22.05
C GLU A 916 19.40 12.96 23.45
N ILE A 917 19.36 14.21 23.87
CA ILE A 917 19.72 14.63 25.25
C ILE A 917 18.82 13.91 26.26
N LEU A 918 17.49 13.85 26.03
CA LEU A 918 16.56 13.14 26.91
C LEU A 918 16.77 11.62 26.88
N MET A 919 17.14 11.05 25.71
CA MET A 919 17.48 9.62 25.63
C MET A 919 18.71 9.28 26.47
N ILE A 920 19.77 10.10 26.44
CA ILE A 920 20.96 9.89 27.25
C ILE A 920 20.62 10.01 28.74
N ALA A 921 19.83 11.03 29.14
CA ALA A 921 19.37 11.16 30.53
C ALA A 921 18.57 9.95 31.00
N ASN A 922 17.64 9.45 30.17
CA ASN A 922 16.86 8.24 30.49
C ASN A 922 17.73 6.98 30.55
N ARG A 923 18.75 6.85 29.69
CA ARG A 923 19.71 5.75 29.73
C ARG A 923 20.48 5.74 31.07
N LEU A 924 21.06 6.84 31.44
CA LEU A 924 21.82 6.96 32.68
C LEU A 924 20.98 6.70 33.94
N VAL A 925 19.72 7.15 33.95
CA VAL A 925 18.76 6.84 35.04
C VAL A 925 18.54 5.32 35.14
N ARG A 926 18.40 4.63 34.01
CA ARG A 926 18.20 3.16 33.99
C ARG A 926 19.46 2.38 34.39
N GLU A 927 20.62 2.76 33.87
CA GLU A 927 21.89 2.11 34.16
C GLU A 927 22.26 2.21 35.66
N ASN A 928 21.84 3.27 36.32
CA ASN A 928 22.02 3.45 37.75
C ASN A 928 20.84 2.90 38.60
N ASN A 929 19.86 2.22 37.97
CA ASN A 929 18.65 1.71 38.62
C ASN A 929 17.84 2.76 39.42
N TRP A 930 17.84 4.00 38.97
CA TRP A 930 17.10 5.06 39.63
C TRP A 930 15.61 5.06 39.26
N SER A 931 14.75 5.19 40.27
CA SER A 931 13.30 5.22 40.04
C SER A 931 12.80 6.67 39.88
N LEU A 932 12.29 7.01 38.71
CA LEU A 932 11.75 8.30 38.39
C LEU A 932 10.40 8.55 39.10
N LYS A 933 10.21 9.72 39.75
CA LYS A 933 8.93 10.18 40.27
C LYS A 933 8.08 10.87 39.22
N LYS A 934 8.70 11.53 38.23
CA LYS A 934 8.07 12.18 37.08
C LYS A 934 8.97 12.09 35.83
N SER A 935 8.42 12.36 34.66
CA SER A 935 9.19 12.46 33.42
C SER A 935 10.32 13.49 33.52
N ILE A 936 11.44 13.18 32.87
CA ILE A 936 12.62 14.04 32.81
C ILE A 936 12.27 15.33 32.05
N GLY A 937 12.59 16.47 32.60
CA GLY A 937 12.40 17.79 31.98
C GLY A 937 13.68 18.33 31.37
N ILE A 938 13.59 19.02 30.23
CA ILE A 938 14.71 19.68 29.56
C ILE A 938 14.48 21.21 29.53
N HIS A 939 15.48 21.97 29.88
CA HIS A 939 15.49 23.44 29.94
C HIS A 939 16.60 23.96 29.02
N THR A 940 16.25 24.23 27.77
CA THR A 940 17.23 24.59 26.71
C THR A 940 17.83 26.00 26.93
N ASP A 941 17.13 26.89 27.62
CA ASP A 941 17.57 28.23 27.97
C ASP A 941 18.72 28.26 29.00
N ARG A 942 18.78 27.23 29.84
CA ARG A 942 19.81 27.10 30.90
C ARG A 942 20.77 25.96 30.66
N ALA A 943 20.62 25.25 29.58
CA ALA A 943 21.33 24.01 29.27
C ALA A 943 21.29 22.98 30.43
N GLU A 944 20.09 22.75 30.97
CA GLU A 944 19.85 21.88 32.10
C GLU A 944 18.82 20.81 31.81
N VAL A 945 19.00 19.62 32.39
CA VAL A 945 18.00 18.54 32.42
C VAL A 945 17.64 18.24 33.85
N SER A 946 16.36 18.32 34.21
CA SER A 946 15.87 18.05 35.56
C SER A 946 15.34 16.63 35.70
N VAL A 947 15.93 15.87 36.61
CA VAL A 947 15.55 14.49 36.97
C VAL A 947 15.00 14.50 38.39
N THR A 948 13.79 13.96 38.61
CA THR A 948 13.22 13.83 39.94
C THR A 948 13.04 12.37 40.30
N LEU A 949 13.75 11.91 41.32
CA LEU A 949 13.78 10.52 41.77
C LEU A 949 12.85 10.30 42.97
N MET A 950 12.40 9.05 43.14
CA MET A 950 11.58 8.62 44.28
C MET A 950 12.40 8.42 45.55
N SER A 951 13.70 8.16 45.43
CA SER A 951 14.64 7.93 46.53
C SER A 951 15.99 8.58 46.21
N ALA A 952 16.78 8.89 47.23
CA ALA A 952 18.12 9.44 47.06
C ALA A 952 19.02 8.42 46.34
N PRO A 953 19.73 8.82 45.27
CA PRO A 953 20.70 7.97 44.58
C PRO A 953 21.95 7.79 45.47
N ASP A 954 22.76 6.79 45.19
CA ASP A 954 24.07 6.68 45.78
C ASP A 954 25.00 7.80 45.28
N GLU A 955 25.88 8.26 46.17
CA GLU A 955 26.69 9.48 45.94
C GLU A 955 27.69 9.28 44.77
N LEU A 956 28.27 8.08 44.64
CA LEU A 956 29.21 7.76 43.56
C LEU A 956 28.51 7.65 42.18
N GLY A 957 27.39 6.96 42.15
CA GLY A 957 26.56 6.84 40.92
C GLY A 957 26.04 8.20 40.44
N LEU A 958 25.64 9.08 41.39
CA LEU A 958 25.21 10.43 41.05
C LEU A 958 26.35 11.24 40.41
N VAL A 959 27.52 11.25 41.00
CA VAL A 959 28.69 12.00 40.50
C VAL A 959 29.09 11.50 39.12
N LEU A 960 29.17 10.17 38.91
CA LEU A 960 29.56 9.58 37.63
C LEU A 960 28.53 9.83 36.54
N ALA A 961 27.25 9.62 36.82
CA ALA A 961 26.19 9.83 35.82
C ALA A 961 26.03 11.31 35.43
N THR A 962 26.13 12.26 36.39
CA THR A 962 26.06 13.69 36.07
C THR A 962 27.28 14.17 35.30
N ALA A 963 28.47 13.64 35.59
CA ALA A 963 29.69 13.94 34.84
C ALA A 963 29.64 13.40 33.41
N GLU A 964 29.24 12.14 33.23
CA GLU A 964 29.04 11.51 31.91
C GLU A 964 27.99 12.24 31.07
N PHE A 965 26.87 12.63 31.70
CA PHE A 965 25.83 13.37 31.04
C PHE A 965 26.31 14.75 30.54
N LEU A 966 27.05 15.47 31.41
CA LEU A 966 27.64 16.75 31.01
C LEU A 966 28.65 16.60 29.88
N GLU A 967 29.47 15.55 29.92
CA GLU A 967 30.45 15.27 28.88
C GLU A 967 29.79 14.98 27.53
N GLN A 968 28.80 14.10 27.50
CA GLN A 968 28.13 13.70 26.27
C GLN A 968 27.23 14.77 25.67
N THR A 969 26.54 15.56 26.51
CA THR A 969 25.48 16.45 26.02
C THR A 969 25.82 17.95 26.14
N GLY A 970 26.78 18.31 26.98
CA GLY A 970 27.04 19.70 27.31
C GLY A 970 25.97 20.34 28.21
N TYR A 971 25.01 19.54 28.72
CA TYR A 971 23.93 19.95 29.61
C TYR A 971 24.20 19.49 31.06
N VAL A 972 23.79 20.26 32.01
CA VAL A 972 23.90 19.88 33.43
C VAL A 972 22.67 19.01 33.79
N MET A 973 22.90 17.85 34.39
CA MET A 973 21.83 17.03 34.96
C MET A 973 21.59 17.43 36.42
N VAL A 974 20.44 18.02 36.70
CA VAL A 974 20.02 18.41 38.05
C VAL A 974 19.12 17.33 38.61
N VAL A 975 19.63 16.59 39.62
CA VAL A 975 18.87 15.49 40.22
C VAL A 975 18.25 15.95 41.53
N ASN A 976 16.94 15.86 41.66
CA ASN A 976 16.15 16.19 42.81
C ASN A 976 15.53 14.90 43.39
N VAL A 977 15.44 14.83 44.71
CA VAL A 977 14.71 13.79 45.44
C VAL A 977 13.38 14.38 45.89
N GLY A 978 12.30 13.76 45.47
CA GLY A 978 11.01 14.35 45.72
C GLY A 978 10.05 13.54 46.56
#